data_6398bc1d0d179d61329ff47d32d7570e
#
_entry.id   6398bc1d0d179d61329ff47d32d7570e
#
_cell.length_a   1.000
_cell.length_b   1.000
_cell.length_c   1.000
_cell.angle_alpha   90.00
_cell.angle_beta   90.00
_cell.angle_gamma   90.00
#
_symmetry.space_group_name_H-M   'P 1'
#
loop_
_entity.id
_entity.type
_entity.pdbx_description
1 polymer ?
#
loop_
_entity_poly.entity_id
_entity_poly.type
_entity_poly.pdbx_seq_one_letter_code
_entity_poly.pdbx_strand_id
1 'polypeptide(L)'
;MEKRIVTLLMLMIGAISAMAQQYSVQCQVNDSKGEGIPFATIYIYNTSDTATVVSSGVSDAFGKVDHKLVKPGQYLMRVHFVGMAPQERAFEVGASTPVAQLGIIVLSTQSTTLKEVTVTTQRQLVTTEIDRLTYDVQADADSRTSNVLDMLKKVPMVSVDGKDDILVKGSTSFKVYRNGHPDPALSGQNMKDVLKAIPASSIKKIEVITDPGAKYDAEGTEAILNIVTVGANGSLMQGVMGTVSLSVDNTGSPNGNTNIVTQIGKVVASVNYGYTNKNRHYDHNIMESEHTYASTGNSLYSHNETRGTFNFHYGNLSASWEPDTLNLVSLSFGGYYYDHRSDGLNNAHMTDRDGNILYKYTTTGRVPKSGSYDLNGRVDYQHMMRNPGEMLTLSYMLSTSHNNLKSINSFSDMLNCPFPYTGQSTDTKETFAEHTFQLDWTRPFAKHHTIETGVKYINRFNTSEGSFGFDGAPEMNNTTLFNHRTHVAAAYLSYRFSKNNWSARAGLRYEYSRLNAEFPDGMQNNYHRNLSDWVPDLSARYKFNDAHSLKVNYSTSIRRPGINYLNPAVEEDPTSRKFGNPHLGSSLNHSISMTYMKVGSKLTFSLTPSITFSNNRITGVQYTDGDVLVSTYANTLKSRFFNLSGFMQWAIGPTTSFTLNGSVGNYNYESRDLALKNNRWVAFYYAQLTQQLPWKLRFNATLSGRSGGIVGLYGHHTGTMYYNFSLQRSFLKEDRLTVNLSTANLFNSSKFNKITMYTTQGDYTGRDRYWQFLREFRLTVTFRFGSLKASVKQTSKTIENNDLIGGSGQGGK
;
A
#
# COMPACT_ATOMS: atom_id res chain seq x y z
N MET A 1 -9.12 2.54 -37.46
CA MET A 1 -9.15 3.33 -36.22
C MET A 1 -7.76 3.86 -35.80
N GLU A 2 -6.69 3.18 -36.16
CA GLU A 2 -5.30 3.59 -35.79
C GLU A 2 -4.83 4.92 -36.39
N LYS A 3 -5.15 5.23 -37.63
CA LYS A 3 -4.73 6.51 -38.27
C LYS A 3 -5.35 7.77 -37.66
N ARG A 4 -6.51 7.69 -37.01
CA ARG A 4 -7.17 8.84 -36.37
C ARG A 4 -6.61 9.17 -34.98
N ILE A 5 -6.06 8.18 -34.30
CA ILE A 5 -5.45 8.36 -32.96
C ILE A 5 -4.06 9.02 -33.09
N VAL A 6 -3.29 8.65 -34.10
CA VAL A 6 -1.97 9.26 -34.38
C VAL A 6 -2.11 10.71 -34.80
N THR A 7 -3.15 11.05 -35.58
CA THR A 7 -3.40 12.45 -36.00
C THR A 7 -3.85 13.33 -34.83
N LEU A 8 -4.62 12.77 -33.87
CA LEU A 8 -5.02 13.48 -32.64
C LEU A 8 -3.83 13.71 -31.70
N LEU A 9 -2.92 12.75 -31.61
CA LEU A 9 -1.70 12.87 -30.81
C LEU A 9 -0.71 13.90 -31.42
N MET A 10 -0.59 13.95 -32.73
CA MET A 10 0.23 14.99 -33.42
C MET A 10 -0.36 16.38 -33.31
N LEU A 11 -1.68 16.53 -33.30
CA LEU A 11 -2.35 17.81 -33.07
C LEU A 11 -2.20 18.30 -31.60
N MET A 12 -2.14 17.42 -30.62
CA MET A 12 -1.85 17.79 -29.23
C MET A 12 -0.39 18.23 -29.01
N ILE A 13 0.56 17.65 -29.74
CA ILE A 13 1.98 18.03 -29.64
C ILE A 13 2.26 19.38 -30.33
N GLY A 14 1.50 19.73 -31.37
CA GLY A 14 1.63 20.99 -32.10
C GLY A 14 1.11 22.24 -31.36
N ALA A 15 0.29 22.07 -30.33
CA ALA A 15 -0.32 23.19 -29.58
C ALA A 15 0.55 23.70 -28.40
N ILE A 16 1.74 23.15 -28.16
CA ILE A 16 2.60 23.51 -27.00
C ILE A 16 3.69 24.53 -27.34
N SER A 17 3.82 24.96 -28.60
CA SER A 17 4.86 25.88 -29.04
C SER A 17 4.39 27.34 -29.19
N ALA A 18 3.50 27.83 -28.33
CA ALA A 18 3.33 29.28 -28.20
C ALA A 18 4.43 29.80 -27.28
N MET A 19 5.46 30.45 -27.83
CA MET A 19 6.44 31.22 -27.07
C MET A 19 5.71 32.33 -26.31
N ALA A 20 5.39 32.10 -25.05
CA ALA A 20 4.91 33.16 -24.16
C ALA A 20 6.07 34.11 -23.89
N GLN A 21 5.96 35.37 -24.31
CA GLN A 21 6.89 36.43 -23.93
C GLN A 21 6.96 36.48 -22.40
N GLN A 22 8.15 36.25 -21.83
CA GLN A 22 8.34 36.23 -20.38
C GLN A 22 8.51 37.65 -19.86
N TYR A 23 7.68 38.03 -18.91
CA TYR A 23 7.79 39.31 -18.19
C TYR A 23 8.45 39.04 -16.84
N SER A 24 9.23 39.99 -16.29
CA SER A 24 9.83 39.86 -14.96
C SER A 24 9.94 41.20 -14.24
N VAL A 25 10.05 41.12 -12.91
CA VAL A 25 10.35 42.27 -12.05
C VAL A 25 11.63 41.96 -11.27
N GLN A 26 12.53 42.92 -11.21
CA GLN A 26 13.82 42.81 -10.56
C GLN A 26 14.00 43.94 -9.52
N CYS A 27 14.49 43.58 -8.32
CA CYS A 27 14.84 44.55 -7.29
C CYS A 27 15.89 43.97 -6.32
N GLN A 28 16.40 44.84 -5.45
CA GLN A 28 17.27 44.45 -4.34
C GLN A 28 16.56 44.80 -3.02
N VAL A 29 16.39 43.88 -2.11
CA VAL A 29 15.77 44.08 -0.81
C VAL A 29 16.86 44.21 0.25
N ASN A 30 16.95 45.37 0.91
CA ASN A 30 17.98 45.64 1.92
C ASN A 30 17.32 46.00 3.26
N ASP A 31 18.09 45.86 4.34
CA ASP A 31 17.72 46.39 5.64
C ASP A 31 18.10 47.92 5.73
N SER A 32 17.83 48.53 6.87
CA SER A 32 18.14 49.95 7.12
C SER A 32 19.66 50.25 7.18
N LYS A 33 20.53 49.22 7.21
CA LYS A 33 22.00 49.37 7.18
C LYS A 33 22.57 49.19 5.79
N GLY A 34 21.73 48.82 4.81
CA GLY A 34 22.12 48.60 3.44
C GLY A 34 22.54 47.15 3.15
N GLU A 35 22.39 46.22 4.13
CA GLU A 35 22.66 44.80 3.91
C GLU A 35 21.48 44.08 3.23
N GLY A 36 21.76 43.23 2.26
CA GLY A 36 20.74 42.48 1.55
C GLY A 36 20.00 41.50 2.47
N ILE A 37 18.67 41.53 2.46
CA ILE A 37 17.82 40.65 3.30
C ILE A 37 17.58 39.34 2.54
N PRO A 38 18.13 38.19 3.01
CA PRO A 38 17.91 36.92 2.37
C PRO A 38 16.51 36.40 2.65
N PHE A 39 15.89 35.77 1.64
CA PHE A 39 14.59 35.13 1.75
C PHE A 39 13.42 36.04 2.19
N ALA A 40 13.50 37.35 1.89
CA ALA A 40 12.37 38.24 2.05
C ALA A 40 11.23 37.82 1.13
N THR A 41 10.04 37.72 1.67
CA THR A 41 8.85 37.24 0.93
C THR A 41 8.26 38.35 0.08
N ILE A 42 7.92 38.08 -1.15
CA ILE A 42 7.39 39.00 -2.13
C ILE A 42 6.01 38.51 -2.56
N TYR A 43 5.04 39.38 -2.52
CA TYR A 43 3.71 39.17 -3.07
C TYR A 43 3.44 40.19 -4.20
N ILE A 44 2.90 39.72 -5.31
CA ILE A 44 2.54 40.53 -6.44
C ILE A 44 1.02 40.49 -6.62
N TYR A 45 0.41 41.65 -6.65
CA TYR A 45 -1.01 41.86 -6.82
C TYR A 45 -1.27 42.58 -8.13
N ASN A 46 -2.47 42.47 -8.69
CA ASN A 46 -2.92 43.38 -9.72
C ASN A 46 -3.30 44.72 -9.02
N THR A 47 -2.97 45.87 -9.59
CA THR A 47 -3.33 47.16 -9.02
C THR A 47 -4.84 47.39 -8.89
N SER A 48 -5.64 46.70 -9.71
CA SER A 48 -7.12 46.71 -9.65
C SER A 48 -7.73 45.76 -8.61
N ASP A 49 -6.95 44.78 -8.09
CA ASP A 49 -7.38 43.83 -7.07
C ASP A 49 -6.20 43.46 -6.16
N THR A 50 -6.07 44.19 -5.07
CA THR A 50 -5.01 44.00 -4.06
C THR A 50 -5.39 42.94 -3.00
N ALA A 51 -6.55 42.26 -3.11
CA ALA A 51 -6.98 41.17 -2.24
C ALA A 51 -6.49 39.82 -2.73
N THR A 52 -6.26 39.66 -4.03
CA THR A 52 -5.86 38.39 -4.68
C THR A 52 -4.39 38.45 -5.11
N VAL A 53 -3.56 37.54 -4.54
CA VAL A 53 -2.15 37.41 -4.92
C VAL A 53 -2.05 36.80 -6.31
N VAL A 54 -1.48 37.53 -7.27
CA VAL A 54 -1.24 37.07 -8.65
C VAL A 54 -0.04 36.15 -8.72
N SER A 55 1.01 36.46 -7.97
CA SER A 55 2.24 35.65 -7.89
C SER A 55 3.01 35.96 -6.60
N SER A 56 3.86 35.02 -6.18
CA SER A 56 4.70 35.21 -4.99
C SER A 56 6.07 34.57 -5.19
N GLY A 57 7.08 35.13 -4.48
CA GLY A 57 8.45 34.67 -4.52
C GLY A 57 9.22 35.04 -3.27
N VAL A 58 10.53 34.79 -3.28
CA VAL A 58 11.45 35.19 -2.21
C VAL A 58 12.72 35.78 -2.83
N SER A 59 13.39 36.67 -2.09
CA SER A 59 14.73 37.16 -2.45
C SER A 59 15.76 36.04 -2.31
N ASP A 60 16.86 36.09 -3.06
CA ASP A 60 17.98 35.15 -2.91
C ASP A 60 18.79 35.38 -1.61
N ALA A 61 19.91 34.66 -1.46
CA ALA A 61 20.77 34.75 -0.28
C ALA A 61 21.45 36.14 -0.11
N PHE A 62 21.39 37.00 -1.13
CA PHE A 62 21.97 38.35 -1.14
C PHE A 62 20.88 39.44 -1.16
N GLY A 63 19.61 39.10 -1.01
CA GLY A 63 18.49 40.02 -1.06
C GLY A 63 18.02 40.39 -2.46
N LYS A 64 18.55 39.78 -3.54
CA LYS A 64 18.16 40.05 -4.92
C LYS A 64 16.89 39.31 -5.28
N VAL A 65 16.01 39.97 -6.04
CA VAL A 65 14.76 39.45 -6.57
C VAL A 65 14.82 39.47 -8.09
N ASP A 66 14.51 38.34 -8.72
CA ASP A 66 14.24 38.22 -10.15
C ASP A 66 13.02 37.33 -10.32
N HIS A 67 11.82 37.97 -10.39
CA HIS A 67 10.56 37.23 -10.35
C HIS A 67 9.82 37.34 -11.70
N LYS A 68 9.41 36.19 -12.24
CA LYS A 68 8.75 36.05 -13.54
C LYS A 68 7.23 36.20 -13.43
N LEU A 69 6.65 36.89 -14.38
CA LEU A 69 5.22 37.15 -14.53
C LEU A 69 4.68 36.53 -15.83
N VAL A 70 3.44 36.10 -15.82
CA VAL A 70 2.83 35.35 -16.94
C VAL A 70 2.16 36.28 -17.95
N LYS A 71 1.71 37.47 -17.50
CA LYS A 71 0.94 38.42 -18.32
C LYS A 71 1.48 39.84 -18.20
N PRO A 72 1.35 40.67 -19.28
CA PRO A 72 1.60 42.10 -19.13
C PRO A 72 0.48 42.77 -18.31
N GLY A 73 0.83 43.82 -17.61
CA GLY A 73 -0.13 44.58 -16.79
C GLY A 73 0.53 45.48 -15.73
N GLN A 74 -0.34 46.14 -14.97
CA GLN A 74 0.05 46.97 -13.83
C GLN A 74 -0.08 46.17 -12.56
N TYR A 75 0.99 46.14 -11.78
CA TYR A 75 1.11 45.32 -10.60
C TYR A 75 1.57 46.11 -9.39
N LEU A 76 1.22 45.61 -8.18
CA LEU A 76 1.72 46.11 -6.92
C LEU A 76 2.56 44.98 -6.26
N MET A 77 3.83 45.24 -6.04
CA MET A 77 4.70 44.30 -5.31
C MET A 77 4.74 44.74 -3.83
N ARG A 78 4.45 43.79 -2.92
CA ARG A 78 4.59 43.94 -1.48
C ARG A 78 5.71 43.03 -1.01
N VAL A 79 6.72 43.61 -0.38
CA VAL A 79 7.87 42.92 0.21
C VAL A 79 7.70 42.82 1.71
N HIS A 80 7.85 41.64 2.26
CA HIS A 80 7.65 41.34 3.67
C HIS A 80 8.82 40.52 4.23
N PHE A 81 9.26 40.87 5.45
CA PHE A 81 10.22 40.09 6.23
C PHE A 81 9.86 40.13 7.71
N VAL A 82 10.12 39.01 8.43
CA VAL A 82 9.72 38.87 9.84
C VAL A 82 10.38 39.95 10.70
N GLY A 83 9.57 40.72 11.45
CA GLY A 83 10.06 41.77 12.33
C GLY A 83 10.32 43.11 11.62
N MET A 84 10.01 43.22 10.32
CA MET A 84 10.18 44.46 9.54
C MET A 84 8.85 44.98 8.98
N ALA A 85 8.75 46.28 8.79
CA ALA A 85 7.59 46.95 8.19
C ALA A 85 7.53 46.60 6.69
N PRO A 86 6.38 46.07 6.17
CA PRO A 86 6.25 45.75 4.78
C PRO A 86 6.35 46.99 3.89
N GLN A 87 6.95 46.86 2.73
CA GLN A 87 7.07 47.90 1.72
C GLN A 87 6.34 47.53 0.45
N GLU A 88 5.73 48.53 -0.19
CA GLU A 88 4.97 48.34 -1.44
C GLU A 88 5.59 49.17 -2.59
N ARG A 89 5.61 48.59 -3.77
CA ARG A 89 6.04 49.29 -5.02
C ARG A 89 5.12 48.91 -6.16
N ALA A 90 4.51 49.89 -6.78
CA ALA A 90 3.76 49.68 -8.02
C ALA A 90 4.72 49.60 -9.21
N PHE A 91 4.42 48.78 -10.20
CA PHE A 91 5.20 48.63 -11.42
C PHE A 91 4.34 48.13 -12.58
N GLU A 92 4.86 48.34 -13.81
CA GLU A 92 4.20 47.91 -15.04
C GLU A 92 5.16 47.04 -15.85
N VAL A 93 4.63 45.95 -16.45
CA VAL A 93 5.34 45.15 -17.44
C VAL A 93 4.50 45.05 -18.71
N GLY A 94 5.13 45.20 -19.86
CA GLY A 94 4.48 45.16 -21.15
C GLY A 94 5.45 44.87 -22.30
N ALA A 95 4.96 44.84 -23.53
CA ALA A 95 5.79 44.50 -24.68
C ALA A 95 7.00 45.44 -24.88
N SER A 96 6.88 46.71 -24.48
CA SER A 96 7.94 47.71 -24.53
C SER A 96 8.87 47.67 -23.31
N THR A 97 8.42 47.13 -22.21
CA THR A 97 9.14 47.02 -20.94
C THR A 97 8.95 45.61 -20.34
N PRO A 98 9.58 44.58 -20.89
CA PRO A 98 9.37 43.22 -20.46
C PRO A 98 9.97 42.93 -19.06
N VAL A 99 10.91 43.77 -18.58
CA VAL A 99 11.56 43.69 -17.29
C VAL A 99 11.38 44.98 -16.53
N ALA A 100 10.67 44.96 -15.39
CA ALA A 100 10.54 46.10 -14.50
C ALA A 100 11.68 46.13 -13.49
N GLN A 101 12.49 47.19 -13.47
CA GLN A 101 13.57 47.42 -12.53
C GLN A 101 13.10 48.34 -11.38
N LEU A 102 12.94 47.81 -10.14
CA LEU A 102 12.43 48.59 -9.01
C LEU A 102 13.52 49.17 -8.11
N GLY A 103 14.80 48.92 -8.41
CA GLY A 103 15.91 49.39 -7.59
C GLY A 103 15.98 48.75 -6.21
N ILE A 104 16.44 49.52 -5.23
CA ILE A 104 16.57 49.03 -3.85
C ILE A 104 15.29 49.33 -3.06
N ILE A 105 14.78 48.28 -2.38
CA ILE A 105 13.66 48.38 -1.44
C ILE A 105 14.20 48.15 -0.04
N VAL A 106 14.11 49.20 0.81
CA VAL A 106 14.64 49.13 2.19
C VAL A 106 13.50 48.82 3.17
N LEU A 107 13.67 47.72 3.94
CA LEU A 107 12.76 47.36 5.02
C LEU A 107 13.29 47.88 6.36
N SER A 108 12.43 48.58 7.14
CA SER A 108 12.74 49.08 8.50
C SER A 108 12.15 48.18 9.58
N THR A 109 12.82 48.05 10.73
CA THR A 109 12.32 47.28 11.89
C THR A 109 11.01 47.86 12.43
N GLN A 110 10.01 47.02 12.64
CA GLN A 110 8.72 47.41 13.21
C GLN A 110 8.60 46.87 14.64
N SER A 111 8.47 47.75 15.62
CA SER A 111 8.11 47.41 17.01
C SER A 111 6.59 47.50 17.19
N THR A 112 5.87 46.43 16.85
CA THR A 112 4.43 46.31 17.14
C THR A 112 4.04 44.87 17.40
N THR A 113 3.21 44.68 18.42
CA THR A 113 2.62 43.40 18.83
C THR A 113 1.86 42.76 17.65
N LEU A 114 2.36 41.63 17.16
CA LEU A 114 1.80 40.91 16.04
C LEU A 114 0.41 40.33 16.37
N LYS A 115 -0.63 40.80 15.70
CA LYS A 115 -1.83 39.99 15.46
C LYS A 115 -1.43 38.90 14.44
N GLU A 116 -1.62 37.62 14.83
CA GLU A 116 -1.31 36.44 14.04
C GLU A 116 -2.05 36.49 12.69
N VAL A 117 -1.34 36.72 11.61
CA VAL A 117 -1.84 36.53 10.26
C VAL A 117 -1.47 35.10 9.84
N THR A 118 -2.43 34.21 9.89
CA THR A 118 -2.27 32.84 9.40
C THR A 118 -2.19 32.86 7.88
N VAL A 119 -1.00 32.87 7.32
CA VAL A 119 -0.78 32.62 5.89
C VAL A 119 -0.95 31.12 5.68
N THR A 120 -2.11 30.67 5.24
CA THR A 120 -2.35 29.31 4.77
C THR A 120 -1.71 29.12 3.41
N THR A 121 -0.41 28.94 3.38
CA THR A 121 0.24 28.35 2.20
C THR A 121 -0.25 26.92 2.11
N GLN A 122 -0.93 26.56 1.03
CA GLN A 122 -1.39 25.19 0.79
C GLN A 122 -0.14 24.28 0.75
N ARG A 123 0.07 23.49 1.78
CA ARG A 123 1.20 22.54 1.84
C ARG A 123 1.12 21.63 0.62
N GLN A 124 2.25 21.39 -0.01
CA GLN A 124 2.33 20.41 -1.10
C GLN A 124 1.96 19.03 -0.56
N LEU A 125 0.91 18.44 -1.10
CA LEU A 125 0.45 17.10 -0.70
C LEU A 125 1.43 16.01 -1.11
N VAL A 126 2.24 16.24 -2.14
CA VAL A 126 3.17 15.23 -2.70
C VAL A 126 4.57 15.83 -2.81
N THR A 127 5.55 15.11 -2.28
CA THR A 127 6.98 15.41 -2.42
C THR A 127 7.74 14.16 -2.89
N THR A 128 8.91 14.33 -3.52
CA THR A 128 9.69 13.19 -4.03
C THR A 128 11.14 13.26 -3.59
N GLU A 129 11.65 12.11 -3.17
CA GLU A 129 13.06 11.84 -2.91
C GLU A 129 13.60 10.84 -3.94
N ILE A 130 14.89 10.47 -3.85
CA ILE A 130 15.50 9.55 -4.83
C ILE A 130 14.87 8.15 -4.79
N ASP A 131 14.52 7.67 -3.60
CA ASP A 131 14.02 6.31 -3.35
C ASP A 131 12.51 6.25 -3.08
N ARG A 132 11.86 7.41 -2.84
CA ARG A 132 10.46 7.46 -2.41
C ARG A 132 9.66 8.64 -2.92
N LEU A 133 8.37 8.45 -2.97
CA LEU A 133 7.37 9.49 -3.09
C LEU A 133 6.66 9.61 -1.74
N THR A 134 6.47 10.83 -1.26
CA THR A 134 5.82 11.10 0.03
C THR A 134 4.51 11.84 -0.20
N TYR A 135 3.43 11.34 0.40
CA TYR A 135 2.11 11.98 0.46
C TYR A 135 1.87 12.51 1.88
N ASP A 136 1.71 13.83 2.06
CA ASP A 136 1.44 14.45 3.36
C ASP A 136 -0.04 14.29 3.72
N VAL A 137 -0.34 13.32 4.59
CA VAL A 137 -1.70 13.00 5.02
C VAL A 137 -2.28 14.12 5.88
N GLN A 138 -1.45 14.82 6.68
CA GLN A 138 -1.92 15.90 7.55
C GLN A 138 -2.32 17.16 6.76
N ALA A 139 -1.76 17.35 5.57
CA ALA A 139 -2.15 18.43 4.68
C ALA A 139 -3.48 18.12 3.94
N ASP A 140 -3.89 16.84 3.87
CA ASP A 140 -5.18 16.44 3.31
C ASP A 140 -6.29 16.55 4.36
N ALA A 141 -7.31 17.35 4.09
CA ALA A 141 -8.41 17.54 5.03
C ALA A 141 -9.29 16.30 5.24
N ASP A 142 -9.29 15.32 4.29
CA ASP A 142 -9.99 14.05 4.45
C ASP A 142 -9.35 13.16 5.53
N SER A 143 -8.09 13.42 5.91
CA SER A 143 -7.40 12.71 6.99
C SER A 143 -8.14 12.77 8.33
N ARG A 144 -9.03 13.74 8.51
CA ARG A 144 -9.77 13.93 9.76
C ARG A 144 -10.86 12.88 9.99
N THR A 145 -11.42 12.30 8.93
CA THR A 145 -12.55 11.35 9.00
C THR A 145 -12.33 10.06 8.24
N SER A 146 -11.31 10.01 7.41
CA SER A 146 -10.96 8.83 6.65
C SER A 146 -10.08 7.89 7.47
N ASN A 147 -10.04 6.62 7.06
CA ASN A 147 -9.05 5.66 7.50
C ASN A 147 -7.85 5.64 6.52
N VAL A 148 -6.83 4.89 6.87
CA VAL A 148 -5.60 4.82 6.05
C VAL A 148 -5.88 4.21 4.68
N LEU A 149 -6.75 3.20 4.57
CA LEU A 149 -7.09 2.59 3.28
C LEU A 149 -7.70 3.61 2.30
N ASP A 150 -8.57 4.49 2.80
CA ASP A 150 -9.17 5.54 1.98
C ASP A 150 -8.14 6.60 1.57
N MET A 151 -7.17 6.90 2.42
CA MET A 151 -6.06 7.80 2.07
C MET A 151 -5.16 7.19 1.00
N LEU A 152 -4.94 5.87 1.00
CA LEU A 152 -4.15 5.18 -0.01
C LEU A 152 -4.70 5.35 -1.43
N LYS A 153 -6.00 5.48 -1.60
CA LYS A 153 -6.65 5.75 -2.89
C LYS A 153 -6.17 7.06 -3.53
N LYS A 154 -5.67 8.00 -2.72
CA LYS A 154 -5.16 9.31 -3.15
C LYS A 154 -3.65 9.35 -3.34
N VAL A 155 -2.93 8.34 -2.86
CA VAL A 155 -1.46 8.30 -2.93
C VAL A 155 -1.02 7.99 -4.36
N PRO A 156 -0.12 8.78 -4.95
CA PRO A 156 0.41 8.47 -6.27
C PRO A 156 1.03 7.07 -6.36
N MET A 157 0.83 6.38 -7.49
CA MET A 157 1.29 5.01 -7.74
C MET A 157 0.60 3.93 -6.89
N VAL A 158 -0.37 4.29 -6.06
CA VAL A 158 -1.20 3.34 -5.31
C VAL A 158 -2.60 3.33 -5.91
N SER A 159 -3.15 2.17 -6.13
CA SER A 159 -4.56 1.99 -6.50
C SER A 159 -5.21 1.00 -5.55
N VAL A 160 -6.44 1.29 -5.16
CA VAL A 160 -7.26 0.41 -4.31
C VAL A 160 -8.52 0.10 -5.09
N ASP A 161 -8.74 -1.17 -5.37
CA ASP A 161 -9.93 -1.58 -6.10
C ASP A 161 -11.16 -1.65 -5.19
N GLY A 162 -12.29 -2.00 -5.75
CA GLY A 162 -13.51 -2.03 -4.97
C GLY A 162 -13.69 -3.26 -4.08
N LYS A 163 -12.75 -4.19 -4.08
CA LYS A 163 -12.62 -5.22 -3.05
C LYS A 163 -11.65 -4.81 -1.95
N ASP A 164 -11.19 -3.55 -2.03
CA ASP A 164 -10.13 -3.02 -1.18
C ASP A 164 -8.76 -3.69 -1.39
N ASP A 165 -8.58 -4.35 -2.54
CA ASP A 165 -7.28 -4.89 -2.92
C ASP A 165 -6.38 -3.73 -3.37
N ILE A 166 -5.19 -3.68 -2.79
CA ILE A 166 -4.23 -2.60 -2.99
C ILE A 166 -3.21 -3.04 -4.03
N LEU A 167 -2.93 -2.14 -4.98
CA LEU A 167 -1.84 -2.31 -5.94
C LEU A 167 -0.91 -1.10 -5.84
N VAL A 168 0.38 -1.38 -5.84
CA VAL A 168 1.41 -0.34 -5.91
C VAL A 168 2.16 -0.51 -7.23
N LYS A 169 2.21 0.54 -8.03
CA LYS A 169 2.75 0.50 -9.41
C LYS A 169 2.06 -0.54 -10.32
N GLY A 170 0.78 -0.85 -10.04
CA GLY A 170 0.02 -1.88 -10.77
C GLY A 170 0.33 -3.32 -10.36
N SER A 171 1.16 -3.54 -9.33
CA SER A 171 1.52 -4.86 -8.82
C SER A 171 0.94 -5.09 -7.42
N THR A 172 0.50 -6.31 -7.13
CA THR A 172 0.15 -6.76 -5.78
C THR A 172 1.39 -7.13 -4.95
N SER A 173 2.57 -7.11 -5.59
CA SER A 173 3.86 -7.44 -4.99
C SER A 173 4.49 -6.24 -4.31
N PHE A 174 3.86 -5.75 -3.26
CA PHE A 174 4.37 -4.65 -2.43
C PHE A 174 4.26 -5.04 -0.96
N LYS A 175 4.88 -4.24 -0.10
CA LYS A 175 4.88 -4.44 1.34
C LYS A 175 4.42 -3.17 2.04
N VAL A 176 3.74 -3.34 3.17
CA VAL A 176 3.28 -2.20 3.96
C VAL A 176 4.10 -2.10 5.24
N TYR A 177 4.71 -0.95 5.42
CA TYR A 177 5.49 -0.61 6.59
C TYR A 177 4.78 0.42 7.44
N ARG A 178 5.04 0.38 8.71
CA ARG A 178 4.69 1.45 9.62
C ARG A 178 5.96 2.08 10.15
N ASN A 179 6.11 3.39 9.89
CA ASN A 179 7.22 4.15 10.39
C ASN A 179 8.60 3.62 9.96
N GLY A 180 8.71 3.15 8.72
CA GLY A 180 9.93 2.54 8.18
C GLY A 180 10.11 1.06 8.56
N HIS A 181 9.11 0.44 9.18
CA HIS A 181 9.18 -0.91 9.70
C HIS A 181 8.12 -1.82 9.08
N PRO A 182 8.43 -3.07 8.70
CA PRO A 182 7.40 -4.02 8.34
C PRO A 182 6.46 -4.20 9.52
N ASP A 183 5.19 -4.09 9.22
CA ASP A 183 4.14 -4.40 10.17
C ASP A 183 3.50 -5.71 9.73
N PRO A 184 3.69 -6.82 10.47
CA PRO A 184 3.10 -8.11 10.13
C PRO A 184 1.58 -8.05 10.01
N ALA A 185 0.92 -7.21 10.80
CA ALA A 185 -0.51 -6.96 10.68
C ALA A 185 -0.91 -6.32 9.33
N LEU A 186 0.03 -5.62 8.67
CA LEU A 186 -0.15 -5.00 7.36
C LEU A 186 0.42 -5.86 6.21
N SER A 187 0.82 -7.10 6.47
CA SER A 187 1.46 -7.97 5.49
C SER A 187 0.62 -9.20 5.10
N GLY A 188 -0.54 -9.42 5.74
CA GLY A 188 -1.37 -10.61 5.55
C GLY A 188 -2.70 -10.36 4.81
N GLN A 189 -3.54 -11.39 4.75
CA GLN A 189 -4.91 -11.33 4.18
C GLN A 189 -5.77 -10.25 4.85
N ASN A 190 -5.48 -9.92 6.10
CA ASN A 190 -6.21 -8.94 6.90
C ASN A 190 -5.66 -7.51 6.76
N MET A 191 -4.66 -7.27 5.89
CA MET A 191 -4.05 -5.95 5.68
C MET A 191 -5.09 -4.85 5.46
N LYS A 192 -6.08 -5.09 4.62
CA LYS A 192 -7.15 -4.13 4.33
C LYS A 192 -7.99 -3.80 5.56
N ASP A 193 -8.27 -4.79 6.41
CA ASP A 193 -9.06 -4.57 7.63
C ASP A 193 -8.26 -3.79 8.69
N VAL A 194 -6.95 -4.06 8.80
CA VAL A 194 -6.03 -3.26 9.63
C VAL A 194 -5.95 -1.82 9.13
N LEU A 195 -5.80 -1.60 7.82
CA LEU A 195 -5.73 -0.25 7.25
C LEU A 195 -7.04 0.53 7.40
N LYS A 196 -8.19 -0.16 7.37
CA LYS A 196 -9.50 0.41 7.72
C LYS A 196 -9.63 0.78 9.19
N ALA A 197 -9.00 0.01 10.08
CA ALA A 197 -9.04 0.25 11.52
C ALA A 197 -8.13 1.41 11.97
N ILE A 198 -7.14 1.83 11.15
CA ILE A 198 -6.24 2.92 11.49
C ILE A 198 -6.84 4.26 11.02
N PRO A 199 -7.09 5.23 11.93
CA PRO A 199 -7.56 6.54 11.54
C PRO A 199 -6.48 7.31 10.77
N ALA A 200 -6.84 7.92 9.65
CA ALA A 200 -5.89 8.71 8.85
C ALA A 200 -5.34 9.93 9.62
N SER A 201 -6.09 10.45 10.59
CA SER A 201 -5.63 11.53 11.47
C SER A 201 -4.42 11.17 12.32
N SER A 202 -4.15 9.87 12.53
CA SER A 202 -2.96 9.37 13.25
C SER A 202 -1.74 9.27 12.34
N ILE A 203 -1.88 9.50 11.03
CA ILE A 203 -0.83 9.35 10.04
C ILE A 203 -0.30 10.73 9.66
N LYS A 204 1.02 10.90 9.67
CA LYS A 204 1.71 12.11 9.22
C LYS A 204 1.82 12.12 7.70
N LYS A 205 2.34 11.03 7.15
CA LYS A 205 2.60 10.89 5.72
C LYS A 205 2.56 9.43 5.30
N ILE A 206 2.33 9.19 4.03
CA ILE A 206 2.46 7.88 3.39
C ILE A 206 3.59 7.99 2.37
N GLU A 207 4.57 7.11 2.47
CA GLU A 207 5.69 7.06 1.53
C GLU A 207 5.56 5.83 0.64
N VAL A 208 5.64 6.04 -0.67
CA VAL A 208 5.76 4.95 -1.65
C VAL A 208 7.25 4.84 -2.00
N ILE A 209 7.93 3.89 -1.39
CA ILE A 209 9.33 3.60 -1.66
C ILE A 209 9.36 2.73 -2.91
N THR A 210 9.66 3.34 -4.03
CA THR A 210 9.66 2.68 -5.35
C THR A 210 10.95 1.96 -5.65
N ASP A 211 11.97 2.20 -4.81
CA ASP A 211 13.31 1.64 -4.88
C ASP A 211 13.78 1.27 -3.48
N PRO A 212 13.40 0.09 -2.99
CA PRO A 212 13.82 -0.32 -1.66
C PRO A 212 15.34 -0.33 -1.48
N GLY A 213 16.11 -0.67 -2.51
CA GLY A 213 17.57 -0.72 -2.45
C GLY A 213 18.10 -1.90 -1.64
N ALA A 214 19.45 -2.08 -1.65
CA ALA A 214 20.11 -3.24 -1.02
C ALA A 214 19.94 -3.31 0.51
N LYS A 215 19.56 -2.21 1.16
CA LYS A 215 19.31 -2.17 2.61
C LYS A 215 18.02 -2.86 3.04
N TYR A 216 17.03 -2.96 2.12
CA TYR A 216 15.78 -3.65 2.34
C TYR A 216 15.91 -5.12 1.94
N ASP A 217 15.00 -5.96 2.40
CA ASP A 217 15.04 -7.36 2.02
C ASP A 217 14.90 -7.56 0.52
N ALA A 218 15.71 -8.44 -0.01
CA ALA A 218 15.71 -8.80 -1.43
C ALA A 218 14.45 -9.54 -1.85
N GLU A 219 13.63 -9.96 -0.91
CA GLU A 219 12.51 -10.82 -1.15
C GLU A 219 11.19 -10.10 -1.35
N GLY A 220 10.56 -10.40 -2.47
CA GLY A 220 9.14 -10.15 -2.73
C GLY A 220 8.72 -8.69 -2.89
N THR A 221 9.64 -7.70 -2.94
CA THR A 221 9.27 -6.30 -2.80
C THR A 221 9.56 -5.51 -4.08
N GLU A 222 8.55 -5.32 -4.91
CA GLU A 222 8.63 -4.36 -6.05
C GLU A 222 8.46 -2.91 -5.58
N ALA A 223 7.80 -2.71 -4.43
CA ALA A 223 7.63 -1.41 -3.78
C ALA A 223 7.31 -1.59 -2.29
N ILE A 224 7.60 -0.56 -1.49
CA ILE A 224 7.23 -0.48 -0.08
C ILE A 224 6.29 0.69 0.12
N LEU A 225 5.17 0.44 0.78
CA LEU A 225 4.22 1.45 1.21
C LEU A 225 4.47 1.74 2.69
N ASN A 226 5.17 2.82 3.00
CA ASN A 226 5.51 3.15 4.39
C ASN A 226 4.52 4.16 4.96
N ILE A 227 3.78 3.77 5.98
CA ILE A 227 2.79 4.57 6.70
C ILE A 227 3.48 5.21 7.91
N VAL A 228 3.76 6.51 7.84
CA VAL A 228 4.44 7.25 8.92
C VAL A 228 3.41 7.90 9.81
N THR A 229 3.39 7.54 11.09
CA THR A 229 2.46 8.10 12.07
C THR A 229 2.82 9.54 12.46
N VAL A 230 1.86 10.30 12.99
CA VAL A 230 2.05 11.69 13.44
C VAL A 230 3.11 11.74 14.53
N GLY A 231 4.02 12.67 14.40
CA GLY A 231 5.16 12.84 15.23
C GLY A 231 5.64 14.25 15.47
N ALA A 232 6.43 14.53 16.55
CA ALA A 232 6.90 15.86 16.92
C ALA A 232 8.37 16.13 16.67
N ASN A 233 8.67 17.42 16.45
CA ASN A 233 10.00 17.99 16.55
C ASN A 233 10.25 18.54 17.97
N GLY A 234 11.27 18.04 18.61
CA GLY A 234 12.11 18.52 19.67
C GLY A 234 11.71 19.71 20.55
N SER A 235 10.60 19.71 21.27
CA SER A 235 10.45 20.56 22.45
C SER A 235 9.93 19.73 23.63
N LEU A 236 10.48 19.97 24.83
CA LEU A 236 10.10 19.35 26.11
C LEU A 236 8.68 19.76 26.51
N MET A 237 7.66 19.32 25.78
CA MET A 237 6.26 19.53 26.11
C MET A 237 5.69 18.24 26.71
N GLN A 238 5.18 18.34 27.93
CA GLN A 238 4.31 17.31 28.51
C GLN A 238 2.89 17.50 27.98
N GLY A 239 2.25 16.42 27.60
CA GLY A 239 0.87 16.49 27.14
C GLY A 239 0.34 15.17 26.58
N VAL A 240 -0.95 15.17 26.31
CA VAL A 240 -1.67 14.05 25.70
C VAL A 240 -2.51 14.58 24.56
N MET A 241 -2.53 13.87 23.44
CA MET A 241 -3.51 14.08 22.39
C MET A 241 -4.08 12.74 21.92
N GLY A 242 -5.31 12.75 21.45
CA GLY A 242 -5.92 11.54 20.92
C GLY A 242 -7.08 11.79 19.98
N THR A 243 -7.45 10.71 19.31
CA THR A 243 -8.59 10.65 18.40
C THR A 243 -9.39 9.39 18.72
N VAL A 244 -10.70 9.53 18.81
CA VAL A 244 -11.65 8.42 18.91
C VAL A 244 -12.60 8.53 17.72
N SER A 245 -12.78 7.44 16.97
CA SER A 245 -13.70 7.36 15.84
C SER A 245 -14.60 6.15 16.00
N LEU A 246 -15.89 6.38 15.83
CA LEU A 246 -16.94 5.33 15.87
C LEU A 246 -17.73 5.39 14.58
N SER A 247 -18.04 4.24 14.02
CA SER A 247 -18.89 4.14 12.85
C SER A 247 -19.83 2.94 12.89
N VAL A 248 -20.94 3.08 12.20
CA VAL A 248 -21.93 2.01 12.00
C VAL A 248 -22.41 2.08 10.55
N ASP A 249 -22.62 0.93 9.93
CA ASP A 249 -23.21 0.83 8.61
C ASP A 249 -24.67 0.39 8.63
N ASN A 250 -25.30 0.35 7.46
CA ASN A 250 -26.70 -0.04 7.30
C ASN A 250 -26.98 -1.54 7.58
N THR A 251 -25.96 -2.34 7.81
CA THR A 251 -26.10 -3.74 8.28
C THR A 251 -26.10 -3.82 9.80
N GLY A 252 -25.80 -2.71 10.50
CA GLY A 252 -25.63 -2.66 11.95
C GLY A 252 -24.26 -3.12 12.43
N SER A 253 -23.25 -3.18 11.52
CA SER A 253 -21.88 -3.59 11.88
C SER A 253 -21.11 -2.41 12.49
N PRO A 254 -20.76 -2.45 13.80
CA PRO A 254 -20.02 -1.38 14.44
C PRO A 254 -18.53 -1.49 14.13
N ASN A 255 -17.87 -0.32 13.98
CA ASN A 255 -16.44 -0.21 13.93
C ASN A 255 -16.00 0.94 14.84
N GLY A 256 -14.85 0.78 15.49
CA GLY A 256 -14.26 1.80 16.35
C GLY A 256 -12.76 1.78 16.30
N ASN A 257 -12.15 2.97 16.40
CA ASN A 257 -10.71 3.07 16.52
C ASN A 257 -10.33 4.24 17.43
N THR A 258 -9.18 4.12 18.08
CA THR A 258 -8.58 5.17 18.89
C THR A 258 -7.08 5.23 18.66
N ASN A 259 -6.57 6.45 18.73
CA ASN A 259 -5.14 6.72 18.76
C ASN A 259 -4.87 7.72 19.90
N ILE A 260 -3.90 7.40 20.75
CA ILE A 260 -3.48 8.26 21.84
C ILE A 260 -1.96 8.40 21.77
N VAL A 261 -1.46 9.62 21.83
CA VAL A 261 -0.03 9.92 21.92
C VAL A 261 0.21 10.74 23.17
N THR A 262 1.22 10.36 23.95
CA THR A 262 1.63 11.06 25.16
C THR A 262 3.13 11.28 25.17
N GLN A 263 3.55 12.38 25.81
CA GLN A 263 4.96 12.66 26.08
C GLN A 263 5.15 12.89 27.58
N ILE A 264 6.12 12.16 28.15
CA ILE A 264 6.53 12.25 29.56
C ILE A 264 8.05 12.42 29.55
N GLY A 265 8.51 13.65 29.74
CA GLY A 265 9.94 13.99 29.66
C GLY A 265 10.54 13.66 28.29
N LYS A 266 11.58 12.83 28.27
CA LYS A 266 12.28 12.37 27.05
C LYS A 266 11.64 11.13 26.39
N VAL A 267 10.55 10.62 26.94
CA VAL A 267 9.83 9.45 26.41
C VAL A 267 8.57 9.93 25.70
N VAL A 268 8.37 9.50 24.46
CA VAL A 268 7.12 9.65 23.73
C VAL A 268 6.53 8.28 23.50
N ALA A 269 5.27 8.07 23.84
CA ALA A 269 4.56 6.83 23.62
C ALA A 269 3.28 7.06 22.84
N SER A 270 2.90 6.10 22.00
CA SER A 270 1.62 6.09 21.28
C SER A 270 0.95 4.71 21.38
N VAL A 271 -0.37 4.73 21.55
CA VAL A 271 -1.22 3.54 21.55
C VAL A 271 -2.27 3.71 20.47
N ASN A 272 -2.38 2.70 19.62
CA ASN A 272 -3.46 2.57 18.64
C ASN A 272 -4.25 1.32 18.95
N TYR A 273 -5.58 1.40 18.88
CA TYR A 273 -6.45 0.25 18.95
C TYR A 273 -7.60 0.42 17.96
N GLY A 274 -7.94 -0.66 17.26
CA GLY A 274 -9.05 -0.69 16.33
C GLY A 274 -9.88 -1.97 16.50
N TYR A 275 -11.18 -1.83 16.33
CA TYR A 275 -12.16 -2.91 16.32
C TYR A 275 -13.03 -2.82 15.08
N THR A 276 -13.21 -3.94 14.38
CA THR A 276 -14.11 -4.07 13.24
C THR A 276 -14.98 -5.31 13.42
N ASN A 277 -16.28 -5.14 13.27
CA ASN A 277 -17.23 -6.24 13.20
C ASN A 277 -17.89 -6.29 11.82
N LYS A 278 -18.04 -7.48 11.27
CA LYS A 278 -18.92 -7.77 10.13
C LYS A 278 -19.95 -8.79 10.60
N ASN A 279 -21.21 -8.41 10.59
CA ASN A 279 -22.29 -9.29 10.98
C ASN A 279 -22.76 -10.17 9.81
N ARG A 280 -23.69 -11.10 10.05
CA ARG A 280 -24.22 -12.05 9.05
C ARG A 280 -24.89 -11.39 7.84
N HIS A 281 -25.30 -10.12 7.91
CA HIS A 281 -25.86 -9.39 6.78
C HIS A 281 -24.78 -8.82 5.88
N TYR A 282 -23.67 -8.43 6.47
CA TYR A 282 -22.50 -7.92 5.75
C TYR A 282 -21.67 -9.08 5.15
N ASP A 283 -21.39 -10.10 5.95
CA ASP A 283 -20.63 -11.29 5.53
C ASP A 283 -21.58 -12.35 4.94
N HIS A 284 -22.14 -11.98 3.79
CA HIS A 284 -23.04 -12.82 2.99
C HIS A 284 -22.47 -12.98 1.59
N ASN A 285 -22.08 -14.19 1.25
CA ASN A 285 -21.43 -14.54 0.00
C ASN A 285 -22.22 -15.63 -0.71
N ILE A 286 -22.35 -15.49 -2.03
CA ILE A 286 -22.98 -16.50 -2.90
C ILE A 286 -21.96 -16.85 -3.97
N MET A 287 -21.82 -18.14 -4.26
CA MET A 287 -20.94 -18.67 -5.31
C MET A 287 -21.69 -19.69 -6.14
N GLU A 288 -21.63 -19.56 -7.46
CA GLU A 288 -22.04 -20.57 -8.41
C GLU A 288 -20.84 -20.99 -9.23
N SER A 289 -20.63 -22.30 -9.36
CA SER A 289 -19.55 -22.89 -10.14
C SER A 289 -20.12 -23.86 -11.17
N GLU A 290 -19.59 -23.77 -12.37
CA GLU A 290 -19.84 -24.67 -13.49
C GLU A 290 -18.49 -25.15 -14.02
N HIS A 291 -18.19 -26.44 -13.87
CA HIS A 291 -16.92 -27.05 -14.27
C HIS A 291 -17.19 -28.19 -15.22
N THR A 292 -16.51 -28.20 -16.36
CA THR A 292 -16.64 -29.24 -17.37
C THR A 292 -15.30 -29.97 -17.59
N TYR A 293 -15.36 -31.30 -17.59
CA TYR A 293 -14.23 -32.20 -17.78
C TYR A 293 -14.34 -32.81 -19.18
N ALA A 294 -13.52 -32.34 -20.12
CA ALA A 294 -13.65 -32.76 -21.54
C ALA A 294 -13.28 -34.21 -21.76
N SER A 295 -12.39 -34.81 -20.93
CA SER A 295 -11.98 -36.22 -20.98
C SER A 295 -13.15 -37.17 -20.75
N THR A 296 -14.00 -36.87 -19.77
CA THR A 296 -15.20 -37.67 -19.46
C THR A 296 -16.46 -37.13 -20.14
N GLY A 297 -16.46 -35.83 -20.42
CA GLY A 297 -17.63 -35.07 -20.91
C GLY A 297 -18.58 -34.66 -19.79
N ASN A 298 -18.22 -34.89 -18.54
CA ASN A 298 -19.03 -34.60 -17.36
C ASN A 298 -18.99 -33.12 -17.00
N SER A 299 -20.03 -32.62 -16.36
CA SER A 299 -20.13 -31.25 -15.90
C SER A 299 -20.62 -31.18 -14.45
N LEU A 300 -19.83 -30.52 -13.59
CA LEU A 300 -20.16 -30.26 -12.20
C LEU A 300 -20.79 -28.86 -12.08
N TYR A 301 -21.97 -28.81 -11.50
CA TYR A 301 -22.58 -27.56 -11.04
C TYR A 301 -22.62 -27.52 -9.52
N SER A 302 -22.31 -26.37 -8.94
CA SER A 302 -22.50 -26.12 -7.51
C SER A 302 -23.04 -24.72 -7.25
N HIS A 303 -23.92 -24.62 -6.24
CA HIS A 303 -24.44 -23.35 -5.71
C HIS A 303 -24.21 -23.32 -4.21
N ASN A 304 -23.36 -22.40 -3.77
CA ASN A 304 -22.94 -22.23 -2.39
C ASN A 304 -23.38 -20.86 -1.87
N GLU A 305 -24.11 -20.83 -0.75
CA GLU A 305 -24.46 -19.62 -0.03
C GLU A 305 -23.90 -19.70 1.39
N THR A 306 -23.07 -18.74 1.79
CA THR A 306 -22.47 -18.66 3.11
C THR A 306 -22.81 -17.36 3.82
N ARG A 307 -23.01 -17.45 5.13
CA ARG A 307 -23.22 -16.28 6.01
C ARG A 307 -22.37 -16.43 7.26
N GLY A 308 -21.59 -15.41 7.55
CA GLY A 308 -20.66 -15.42 8.66
C GLY A 308 -20.74 -14.21 9.57
N THR A 309 -19.95 -14.28 10.61
CA THR A 309 -19.61 -13.14 11.49
C THR A 309 -18.09 -13.07 11.61
N PHE A 310 -17.57 -11.90 11.55
CA PHE A 310 -16.14 -11.65 11.63
C PHE A 310 -15.88 -10.54 12.65
N ASN A 311 -15.04 -10.82 13.64
CA ASN A 311 -14.54 -9.85 14.61
C ASN A 311 -13.06 -9.68 14.42
N PHE A 312 -12.61 -8.44 14.37
CA PHE A 312 -11.21 -8.11 14.19
C PHE A 312 -10.77 -7.06 15.21
N HIS A 313 -9.71 -7.36 15.92
CA HIS A 313 -9.06 -6.48 16.88
C HIS A 313 -7.63 -6.23 16.43
N TYR A 314 -7.22 -5.00 16.48
CA TYR A 314 -5.86 -4.57 16.16
C TYR A 314 -5.35 -3.66 17.26
N GLY A 315 -4.10 -3.87 17.68
CA GLY A 315 -3.44 -3.03 18.69
C GLY A 315 -1.98 -2.77 18.34
N ASN A 316 -1.48 -1.57 18.65
CA ASN A 316 -0.07 -1.23 18.54
C ASN A 316 0.32 -0.24 19.62
N LEU A 317 1.40 -0.54 20.33
CA LEU A 317 2.11 0.32 21.25
C LEU A 317 3.46 0.67 20.64
N SER A 318 3.81 1.95 20.57
CA SER A 318 5.15 2.38 20.15
C SER A 318 5.68 3.38 21.16
N ALA A 319 6.97 3.31 21.44
CA ALA A 319 7.66 4.26 22.33
C ALA A 319 9.02 4.64 21.77
N SER A 320 9.46 5.86 22.05
CA SER A 320 10.83 6.31 21.77
C SER A 320 11.40 7.02 23.00
N TRP A 321 12.66 6.77 23.26
CA TRP A 321 13.44 7.39 24.34
C TRP A 321 14.73 7.96 23.78
N GLU A 322 14.94 9.26 23.99
CA GLU A 322 16.16 9.97 23.64
C GLU A 322 16.91 10.36 24.94
N PRO A 323 17.78 9.47 25.49
CA PRO A 323 18.55 9.80 26.69
C PRO A 323 19.42 11.04 26.50
N ASP A 324 19.95 11.21 25.29
CA ASP A 324 20.75 12.35 24.85
C ASP A 324 20.61 12.60 23.34
N THR A 325 21.36 13.54 22.77
CA THR A 325 21.31 13.92 21.36
C THR A 325 21.92 12.90 20.39
N LEU A 326 22.69 11.94 20.90
CA LEU A 326 23.41 10.94 20.10
C LEU A 326 22.69 9.59 20.12
N ASN A 327 21.85 9.34 21.13
CA ASN A 327 21.25 8.04 21.35
C ASN A 327 19.73 8.07 21.22
N LEU A 328 19.19 7.12 20.46
CA LEU A 328 17.76 6.89 20.32
C LEU A 328 17.46 5.41 20.52
N VAL A 329 16.55 5.11 21.45
CA VAL A 329 15.94 3.79 21.59
C VAL A 329 14.52 3.88 21.11
N SER A 330 14.09 2.97 20.23
CA SER A 330 12.69 2.82 19.83
C SER A 330 12.20 1.41 20.14
N LEU A 331 10.98 1.33 20.65
CA LEU A 331 10.26 0.12 20.98
C LEU A 331 8.94 0.11 20.22
N SER A 332 8.59 -1.02 19.63
CA SER A 332 7.26 -1.22 19.05
C SER A 332 6.78 -2.62 19.43
N PHE A 333 5.54 -2.69 19.88
CA PHE A 333 4.83 -3.95 20.15
C PHE A 333 3.43 -3.85 19.59
N GLY A 334 3.01 -4.82 18.80
CA GLY A 334 1.69 -4.79 18.20
C GLY A 334 1.24 -6.14 17.71
N GLY A 335 0.03 -6.18 17.20
CA GLY A 335 -0.54 -7.35 16.60
C GLY A 335 -2.03 -7.21 16.34
N TYR A 336 -2.60 -8.29 15.88
CA TYR A 336 -4.03 -8.42 15.67
C TYR A 336 -4.55 -9.76 16.19
N TYR A 337 -5.84 -9.80 16.43
CA TYR A 337 -6.62 -11.00 16.67
C TYR A 337 -7.90 -10.92 15.85
N TYR A 338 -8.26 -11.99 15.17
CA TYR A 338 -9.59 -12.12 14.58
C TYR A 338 -10.21 -13.46 14.88
N ASP A 339 -11.53 -13.49 14.90
CA ASP A 339 -12.33 -14.69 14.83
C ASP A 339 -13.42 -14.58 13.75
N HIS A 340 -13.65 -15.70 13.09
CA HIS A 340 -14.64 -15.88 12.06
C HIS A 340 -15.49 -17.11 12.38
N ARG A 341 -16.81 -16.99 12.17
CA ARG A 341 -17.77 -18.08 12.22
C ARG A 341 -18.63 -17.98 10.98
N SER A 342 -18.94 -19.10 10.36
CA SER A 342 -19.87 -19.11 9.24
C SER A 342 -20.64 -20.42 9.15
N ASP A 343 -21.82 -20.31 8.56
CA ASP A 343 -22.64 -21.45 8.14
C ASP A 343 -22.90 -21.29 6.64
N GLY A 344 -22.92 -22.41 5.92
CA GLY A 344 -23.13 -22.43 4.49
C GLY A 344 -23.96 -23.62 4.03
N LEU A 345 -24.62 -23.44 2.91
CA LEU A 345 -25.33 -24.50 2.19
C LEU A 345 -24.79 -24.54 0.77
N ASN A 346 -24.32 -25.70 0.36
CA ASN A 346 -23.86 -25.97 -1.00
C ASN A 346 -24.63 -27.12 -1.62
N ASN A 347 -25.28 -26.88 -2.77
CA ASN A 347 -25.94 -27.90 -3.56
C ASN A 347 -25.07 -28.19 -4.77
N ALA A 348 -24.62 -29.45 -4.92
CA ALA A 348 -23.75 -29.87 -5.99
C ALA A 348 -24.36 -31.06 -6.74
N HIS A 349 -24.18 -31.09 -8.08
CA HIS A 349 -24.52 -32.25 -8.90
C HIS A 349 -23.59 -32.35 -10.12
N MET A 350 -23.27 -33.55 -10.48
CA MET A 350 -22.52 -33.92 -11.68
C MET A 350 -23.47 -34.47 -12.71
N THR A 351 -23.35 -34.04 -13.96
CA THR A 351 -24.10 -34.58 -15.12
C THR A 351 -23.17 -35.13 -16.16
N ASP A 352 -23.67 -36.12 -16.93
CA ASP A 352 -23.02 -36.60 -18.13
C ASP A 352 -23.23 -35.63 -19.32
N ARG A 353 -22.74 -36.02 -20.52
CA ARG A 353 -22.91 -35.21 -21.75
C ARG A 353 -24.36 -35.03 -22.18
N ASP A 354 -25.24 -35.97 -21.84
CA ASP A 354 -26.66 -35.95 -22.19
C ASP A 354 -27.50 -35.18 -21.15
N GLY A 355 -26.85 -34.71 -20.07
CA GLY A 355 -27.49 -33.95 -18.97
C GLY A 355 -28.11 -34.84 -17.90
N ASN A 356 -27.87 -36.17 -17.89
CA ASN A 356 -28.34 -37.03 -16.83
C ASN A 356 -27.49 -36.86 -15.57
N ILE A 357 -28.13 -36.86 -14.42
CA ILE A 357 -27.43 -36.71 -13.11
C ILE A 357 -26.68 -38.00 -12.82
N LEU A 358 -25.34 -37.92 -12.76
CA LEU A 358 -24.46 -39.00 -12.34
C LEU A 358 -24.47 -39.16 -10.82
N TYR A 359 -24.29 -38.03 -10.11
CA TYR A 359 -24.42 -37.96 -8.66
C TYR A 359 -24.86 -36.59 -8.21
N LYS A 360 -25.37 -36.48 -7.02
CA LYS A 360 -25.69 -35.20 -6.35
C LYS A 360 -25.57 -35.33 -4.85
N TYR A 361 -25.31 -34.18 -4.21
CA TYR A 361 -25.32 -34.05 -2.74
C TYR A 361 -25.58 -32.60 -2.32
N THR A 362 -26.04 -32.44 -1.08
CA THR A 362 -26.15 -31.17 -0.38
C THR A 362 -25.14 -31.16 0.76
N THR A 363 -24.29 -30.12 0.85
CA THR A 363 -23.37 -29.93 1.96
C THR A 363 -23.88 -28.82 2.87
N THR A 364 -24.09 -29.14 4.15
CA THR A 364 -24.23 -28.15 5.21
C THR A 364 -22.87 -27.93 5.83
N GLY A 365 -22.24 -26.80 5.50
CA GLY A 365 -20.92 -26.40 6.00
C GLY A 365 -21.03 -25.51 7.23
N ARG A 366 -20.16 -25.73 8.20
CA ARG A 366 -20.05 -24.93 9.40
C ARG A 366 -18.58 -24.66 9.75
N VAL A 367 -18.26 -23.41 9.95
CA VAL A 367 -17.01 -22.96 10.61
C VAL A 367 -17.41 -22.51 12.02
N PRO A 368 -17.26 -23.37 13.06
CA PRO A 368 -17.77 -23.09 14.40
C PRO A 368 -17.05 -21.92 15.06
N LYS A 369 -15.75 -21.85 14.93
CA LYS A 369 -14.87 -20.73 15.24
C LYS A 369 -13.50 -21.00 14.65
N SER A 370 -13.08 -20.19 13.72
CA SER A 370 -11.72 -20.14 13.23
C SER A 370 -11.13 -18.77 13.55
N GLY A 371 -9.83 -18.69 13.76
CA GLY A 371 -9.22 -17.42 14.11
C GLY A 371 -7.72 -17.46 14.07
N SER A 372 -7.13 -16.29 14.08
CA SER A 372 -5.69 -16.10 14.10
C SER A 372 -5.33 -14.93 15.01
N TYR A 373 -4.17 -15.02 15.64
CA TYR A 373 -3.48 -13.87 16.18
C TYR A 373 -2.08 -13.78 15.60
N ASP A 374 -1.60 -12.56 15.49
CA ASP A 374 -0.24 -12.23 15.15
C ASP A 374 0.27 -11.21 16.16
N LEU A 375 1.44 -11.44 16.70
CA LEU A 375 2.11 -10.56 17.64
C LEU A 375 3.52 -10.30 17.15
N ASN A 376 3.93 -9.05 17.21
CA ASN A 376 5.28 -8.63 16.86
C ASN A 376 5.82 -7.65 17.90
N GLY A 377 7.10 -7.83 18.23
CA GLY A 377 7.84 -6.94 19.11
C GLY A 377 9.18 -6.58 18.47
N ARG A 378 9.59 -5.32 18.61
CA ARG A 378 10.85 -4.85 18.08
C ARG A 378 11.50 -3.83 19.00
N VAL A 379 12.82 -3.91 19.08
CA VAL A 379 13.68 -2.95 19.75
C VAL A 379 14.76 -2.52 18.79
N ASP A 380 14.92 -1.21 18.60
CA ASP A 380 15.99 -0.63 17.80
C ASP A 380 16.81 0.34 18.70
N TYR A 381 18.11 0.27 18.61
CA TYR A 381 19.04 1.22 19.20
C TYR A 381 19.87 1.88 18.11
N GLN A 382 19.83 3.20 18.03
CA GLN A 382 20.62 4.00 17.11
C GLN A 382 21.59 4.88 17.88
N HIS A 383 22.84 4.82 17.49
CA HIS A 383 23.91 5.70 17.96
C HIS A 383 24.39 6.60 16.81
N MET A 384 24.30 7.91 17.00
CA MET A 384 24.87 8.90 16.08
C MET A 384 26.32 9.16 16.46
N MET A 385 27.23 9.00 15.49
CA MET A 385 28.66 9.20 15.72
C MET A 385 29.03 10.69 15.60
N ARG A 386 30.29 11.02 15.88
CA ARG A 386 30.79 12.40 15.83
C ARG A 386 30.72 13.03 14.44
N ASN A 387 30.87 12.23 13.38
CA ASN A 387 30.74 12.73 12.02
C ASN A 387 29.25 12.98 11.68
N PRO A 388 28.87 14.15 11.20
CA PRO A 388 27.47 14.43 10.85
C PRO A 388 26.90 13.43 9.86
N GLY A 389 25.78 12.79 10.24
CA GLY A 389 25.09 11.79 9.43
C GLY A 389 25.71 10.39 9.48
N GLU A 390 26.79 10.18 10.24
CA GLU A 390 27.31 8.84 10.52
C GLU A 390 26.53 8.21 11.67
N MET A 391 26.02 6.99 11.48
CA MET A 391 25.19 6.31 12.46
C MET A 391 25.33 4.80 12.40
N LEU A 392 25.18 4.18 13.56
CA LEU A 392 25.12 2.74 13.77
C LEU A 392 23.74 2.40 14.32
N THR A 393 23.07 1.40 13.75
CA THR A 393 21.77 0.93 14.25
C THR A 393 21.84 -0.57 14.53
N LEU A 394 21.47 -0.97 15.72
CA LEU A 394 21.28 -2.36 16.14
C LEU A 394 19.79 -2.60 16.33
N SER A 395 19.29 -3.67 15.74
CA SER A 395 17.86 -4.00 15.77
C SER A 395 17.63 -5.46 16.09
N TYR A 396 16.59 -5.73 16.86
CA TYR A 396 16.06 -7.06 17.12
C TYR A 396 14.56 -7.06 16.92
N MET A 397 14.04 -8.10 16.26
CA MET A 397 12.60 -8.31 16.05
C MET A 397 12.22 -9.75 16.39
N LEU A 398 11.08 -9.88 17.07
CA LEU A 398 10.35 -11.12 17.29
C LEU A 398 8.98 -10.99 16.63
N SER A 399 8.59 -11.95 15.80
CA SER A 399 7.24 -12.08 15.27
C SER A 399 6.72 -13.49 15.53
N THR A 400 5.46 -13.62 15.96
CA THR A 400 4.81 -14.90 16.15
C THR A 400 3.37 -14.84 15.72
N SER A 401 2.89 -15.87 15.05
CA SER A 401 1.49 -16.02 14.72
C SER A 401 0.99 -17.42 14.98
N HIS A 402 -0.30 -17.50 15.23
CA HIS A 402 -1.03 -18.77 15.39
C HIS A 402 -2.32 -18.68 14.61
N ASN A 403 -2.53 -19.64 13.71
CA ASN A 403 -3.74 -19.76 12.91
C ASN A 403 -4.45 -21.08 13.24
N ASN A 404 -5.74 -21.01 13.47
CA ASN A 404 -6.58 -22.18 13.72
C ASN A 404 -7.76 -22.13 12.75
N LEU A 405 -7.82 -23.11 11.85
CA LEU A 405 -8.92 -23.30 10.91
C LEU A 405 -9.67 -24.58 11.27
N LYS A 406 -10.95 -24.44 11.61
CA LYS A 406 -11.83 -25.57 11.85
C LYS A 406 -13.04 -25.49 10.96
N SER A 407 -13.32 -26.56 10.22
CA SER A 407 -14.53 -26.68 9.40
C SER A 407 -15.18 -28.04 9.60
N ILE A 408 -16.50 -28.05 9.50
CA ILE A 408 -17.33 -29.26 9.60
C ILE A 408 -18.32 -29.20 8.43
N ASN A 409 -18.32 -30.22 7.61
CA ASN A 409 -19.22 -30.41 6.48
C ASN A 409 -20.07 -31.68 6.73
N SER A 410 -21.37 -31.56 6.63
CA SER A 410 -22.27 -32.71 6.67
C SER A 410 -22.95 -32.84 5.31
N PHE A 411 -23.00 -34.03 4.77
CA PHE A 411 -23.56 -34.33 3.46
C PHE A 411 -24.94 -34.97 3.61
N SER A 412 -25.90 -34.50 2.84
CA SER A 412 -27.27 -34.99 2.75
C SER A 412 -27.75 -35.06 1.31
N ASP A 413 -28.96 -35.60 1.09
CA ASP A 413 -29.54 -35.76 -0.26
C ASP A 413 -28.60 -36.45 -1.26
N MET A 414 -27.79 -37.38 -0.76
CA MET A 414 -26.75 -38.04 -1.51
C MET A 414 -27.37 -39.07 -2.51
N LEU A 415 -26.99 -38.95 -3.77
CA LEU A 415 -27.36 -39.90 -4.83
C LEU A 415 -26.09 -40.29 -5.59
N ASN A 416 -25.76 -41.58 -5.59
CA ASN A 416 -24.63 -42.17 -6.34
C ASN A 416 -23.29 -41.47 -6.12
N CYS A 417 -23.04 -40.91 -4.92
CA CYS A 417 -21.82 -40.17 -4.66
C CYS A 417 -20.57 -41.05 -4.73
N PRO A 418 -19.46 -40.57 -5.35
CA PRO A 418 -18.23 -41.35 -5.51
C PRO A 418 -17.37 -41.46 -4.25
N PHE A 419 -17.86 -40.97 -3.11
CA PHE A 419 -17.18 -41.01 -1.81
C PHE A 419 -18.09 -41.67 -0.76
N PRO A 420 -17.50 -42.44 0.24
CA PRO A 420 -18.24 -43.24 1.17
C PRO A 420 -18.71 -42.54 2.46
N TYR A 421 -18.26 -41.29 2.71
CA TYR A 421 -18.51 -40.60 3.95
C TYR A 421 -19.73 -39.65 3.90
N THR A 422 -20.36 -39.43 5.04
CA THR A 422 -21.51 -38.54 5.21
C THR A 422 -21.16 -37.25 5.93
N GLY A 423 -19.92 -37.11 6.37
CA GLY A 423 -19.39 -35.89 6.99
C GLY A 423 -17.88 -35.78 6.82
N GLN A 424 -17.39 -34.58 6.84
CA GLN A 424 -15.97 -34.25 6.79
C GLN A 424 -15.65 -33.15 7.80
N SER A 425 -14.62 -33.36 8.59
CA SER A 425 -14.12 -32.35 9.53
C SER A 425 -12.65 -32.07 9.27
N THR A 426 -12.28 -30.81 9.34
CA THR A 426 -10.89 -30.36 9.25
C THR A 426 -10.57 -29.51 10.48
N ASP A 427 -9.47 -29.80 11.14
CA ASP A 427 -8.90 -28.96 12.22
C ASP A 427 -7.41 -28.77 11.90
N THR A 428 -7.04 -27.57 11.45
CA THR A 428 -5.65 -27.23 11.09
C THR A 428 -5.14 -26.15 12.02
N LYS A 429 -3.98 -26.39 12.60
CA LYS A 429 -3.28 -25.43 13.44
C LYS A 429 -1.91 -25.13 12.84
N GLU A 430 -1.65 -23.86 12.62
CA GLU A 430 -0.35 -23.39 12.13
C GLU A 430 0.26 -22.43 13.12
N THR A 431 1.54 -22.64 13.44
CA THR A 431 2.31 -21.77 14.30
C THR A 431 3.54 -21.26 13.56
N PHE A 432 3.81 -19.98 13.69
CA PHE A 432 4.97 -19.31 13.13
C PHE A 432 5.71 -18.55 14.24
N ALA A 433 7.04 -18.62 14.24
CA ALA A 433 7.90 -17.79 15.06
C ALA A 433 9.15 -17.38 14.29
N GLU A 434 9.52 -16.11 14.38
CA GLU A 434 10.67 -15.55 13.68
C GLU A 434 11.46 -14.63 14.59
N HIS A 435 12.78 -14.87 14.66
CA HIS A 435 13.73 -14.00 15.32
C HIS A 435 14.66 -13.39 14.29
N THR A 436 14.82 -12.07 14.34
CA THR A 436 15.72 -11.37 13.42
C THR A 436 16.64 -10.43 14.17
N PHE A 437 17.92 -10.46 13.79
CA PHE A 437 18.97 -9.57 14.24
C PHE A 437 19.54 -8.82 13.04
N GLN A 438 19.75 -7.51 13.19
CA GLN A 438 20.31 -6.68 12.12
C GLN A 438 21.24 -5.62 12.72
N LEU A 439 22.36 -5.38 12.02
CA LEU A 439 23.31 -4.32 12.30
C LEU A 439 23.53 -3.52 11.04
N ASP A 440 23.31 -2.22 11.09
CA ASP A 440 23.48 -1.29 9.98
C ASP A 440 24.44 -0.16 10.32
N TRP A 441 25.29 0.19 9.37
CA TRP A 441 26.18 1.33 9.45
C TRP A 441 26.03 2.24 8.23
N THR A 442 25.81 3.52 8.46
CA THR A 442 25.74 4.56 7.45
C THR A 442 26.87 5.55 7.67
N ARG A 443 27.66 5.83 6.65
CA ARG A 443 28.77 6.78 6.71
C ARG A 443 28.80 7.71 5.50
N PRO A 444 28.51 9.02 5.67
CA PRO A 444 28.94 10.04 4.74
C PRO A 444 30.47 10.16 4.79
N PHE A 445 31.18 9.95 3.69
CA PHE A 445 32.66 10.02 3.65
C PHE A 445 33.19 11.22 2.86
N ALA A 446 32.31 11.92 2.11
CA ALA A 446 32.57 13.18 1.46
C ALA A 446 31.26 13.96 1.30
N LYS A 447 31.33 15.24 0.94
CA LYS A 447 30.19 16.17 0.85
C LYS A 447 28.98 15.62 0.04
N HIS A 448 29.25 14.71 -0.92
CA HIS A 448 28.25 14.21 -1.86
C HIS A 448 28.14 12.68 -1.87
N HIS A 449 28.83 11.97 -1.00
CA HIS A 449 29.01 10.54 -1.04
C HIS A 449 28.65 9.90 0.28
N THR A 450 27.87 8.82 0.25
CA THR A 450 27.47 8.05 1.44
C THR A 450 27.59 6.56 1.14
N ILE A 451 28.18 5.81 2.06
CA ILE A 451 28.16 4.35 2.06
C ILE A 451 27.17 3.90 3.14
N GLU A 452 26.39 2.89 2.80
CA GLU A 452 25.51 2.16 3.73
C GLU A 452 25.85 0.68 3.62
N THR A 453 26.08 0.02 4.75
CA THR A 453 26.35 -1.43 4.80
C THR A 453 25.70 -2.04 6.03
N GLY A 454 25.46 -3.31 5.99
CA GLY A 454 24.87 -4.03 7.12
C GLY A 454 24.86 -5.54 6.94
N VAL A 455 24.59 -6.21 8.06
CA VAL A 455 24.41 -7.65 8.12
C VAL A 455 23.08 -7.98 8.81
N LYS A 456 22.47 -9.10 8.42
CA LYS A 456 21.17 -9.54 8.93
C LYS A 456 21.15 -11.05 9.07
N TYR A 457 20.55 -11.53 10.16
CA TYR A 457 20.28 -12.93 10.38
C TYR A 457 18.85 -13.17 10.79
N ILE A 458 18.18 -14.10 10.11
CA ILE A 458 16.79 -14.50 10.34
C ILE A 458 16.76 -15.98 10.70
N ASN A 459 15.98 -16.31 11.73
CA ASN A 459 15.69 -17.68 12.14
C ASN A 459 14.17 -17.85 12.26
N ARG A 460 13.58 -18.72 11.44
CA ARG A 460 12.14 -18.98 11.32
C ARG A 460 11.80 -20.40 11.67
N PHE A 461 10.70 -20.56 12.36
CA PHE A 461 10.07 -21.82 12.69
C PHE A 461 8.62 -21.78 12.24
N ASN A 462 8.19 -22.79 11.49
CA ASN A 462 6.82 -23.03 11.14
C ASN A 462 6.44 -24.45 11.51
N THR A 463 5.27 -24.62 12.09
CA THR A 463 4.67 -25.93 12.37
C THR A 463 3.26 -25.91 11.82
N SER A 464 2.86 -26.95 11.08
CA SER A 464 1.49 -27.16 10.62
C SER A 464 1.04 -28.53 11.10
N GLU A 465 -0.03 -28.57 11.90
CA GLU A 465 -0.72 -29.74 12.36
C GLU A 465 -2.09 -29.80 11.70
N GLY A 466 -2.41 -30.89 11.01
CA GLY A 466 -3.70 -31.11 10.37
C GLY A 466 -4.36 -32.36 10.94
N SER A 467 -5.67 -32.27 11.18
CA SER A 467 -6.50 -33.44 11.52
C SER A 467 -7.72 -33.42 10.60
N PHE A 468 -7.89 -34.53 9.88
CA PHE A 468 -8.97 -34.71 8.92
C PHE A 468 -9.80 -35.92 9.36
N GLY A 469 -11.09 -35.72 9.58
CA GLY A 469 -12.03 -36.74 9.98
C GLY A 469 -13.14 -36.96 8.95
N PHE A 470 -13.54 -38.19 8.72
CA PHE A 470 -14.56 -38.58 7.77
C PHE A 470 -15.62 -39.44 8.44
N ASP A 471 -16.82 -38.90 8.62
CA ASP A 471 -17.96 -39.61 9.24
C ASP A 471 -18.48 -40.69 8.31
N GLY A 472 -18.53 -41.95 8.77
CA GLY A 472 -18.92 -43.11 7.95
C GLY A 472 -17.75 -43.80 7.25
N ALA A 473 -16.53 -43.24 7.29
CA ALA A 473 -15.30 -43.80 6.73
C ALA A 473 -14.08 -43.52 7.63
N PRO A 474 -14.03 -44.01 8.89
CA PRO A 474 -12.99 -43.71 9.83
C PRO A 474 -11.60 -44.15 9.39
N GLU A 475 -11.48 -45.09 8.47
CA GLU A 475 -10.24 -45.55 7.86
C GLU A 475 -9.57 -44.49 6.98
N MET A 476 -10.32 -43.46 6.55
CA MET A 476 -9.81 -42.31 5.82
C MET A 476 -9.29 -41.20 6.76
N ASN A 477 -9.54 -41.29 8.07
CA ASN A 477 -9.08 -40.29 9.03
C ASN A 477 -7.55 -40.16 8.96
N ASN A 478 -7.09 -38.95 8.92
CA ASN A 478 -5.68 -38.64 8.76
C ASN A 478 -5.24 -37.49 9.67
N THR A 479 -4.01 -37.57 10.14
CA THR A 479 -3.34 -36.49 10.85
C THR A 479 -2.00 -36.22 10.18
N THR A 480 -1.67 -34.95 10.03
CA THR A 480 -0.42 -34.51 9.40
C THR A 480 0.36 -33.62 10.33
N LEU A 481 1.69 -33.78 10.34
CA LEU A 481 2.60 -32.91 11.09
C LEU A 481 3.78 -32.55 10.22
N PHE A 482 3.90 -31.25 9.93
CA PHE A 482 4.96 -30.70 9.11
C PHE A 482 5.68 -29.58 9.85
N ASN A 483 6.99 -29.70 10.01
CA ASN A 483 7.87 -28.70 10.60
C ASN A 483 8.79 -28.12 9.51
N HIS A 484 8.90 -26.79 9.47
CA HIS A 484 9.77 -26.11 8.53
C HIS A 484 10.61 -25.06 9.24
N ARG A 485 11.93 -25.14 9.08
CA ARG A 485 12.87 -24.19 9.66
C ARG A 485 13.69 -23.52 8.56
N THR A 486 13.80 -22.20 8.63
CA THR A 486 14.57 -21.41 7.69
C THR A 486 15.59 -20.53 8.42
N HIS A 487 16.83 -20.58 7.99
CA HIS A 487 17.89 -19.66 8.39
C HIS A 487 18.28 -18.82 7.18
N VAL A 488 18.34 -17.49 7.33
CA VAL A 488 18.83 -16.58 6.28
C VAL A 488 19.94 -15.72 6.88
N ALA A 489 21.10 -15.74 6.25
CA ALA A 489 22.18 -14.82 6.52
C ALA A 489 22.37 -13.89 5.32
N ALA A 490 22.40 -12.59 5.54
CA ALA A 490 22.50 -11.60 4.49
C ALA A 490 23.53 -10.52 4.83
N ALA A 491 24.22 -10.02 3.81
CA ALA A 491 25.10 -8.85 3.89
C ALA A 491 24.83 -7.94 2.68
N TYR A 492 24.94 -6.63 2.86
CA TYR A 492 24.72 -5.67 1.78
C TYR A 492 25.70 -4.50 1.83
N LEU A 493 25.95 -3.92 0.67
CA LEU A 493 26.68 -2.68 0.47
C LEU A 493 25.90 -1.80 -0.52
N SER A 494 25.71 -0.54 -0.16
CA SER A 494 25.07 0.47 -1.01
C SER A 494 25.89 1.75 -1.03
N TYR A 495 26.08 2.30 -2.20
CA TYR A 495 26.73 3.59 -2.42
C TYR A 495 25.73 4.59 -2.95
N ARG A 496 25.69 5.79 -2.34
CA ARG A 496 24.84 6.90 -2.74
C ARG A 496 25.69 8.10 -3.11
N PHE A 497 25.35 8.71 -4.24
CA PHE A 497 25.90 9.97 -4.73
C PHE A 497 24.79 11.00 -4.85
N SER A 498 25.02 12.25 -4.38
CA SER A 498 24.07 13.36 -4.55
C SER A 498 24.82 14.67 -4.71
N LYS A 499 24.76 15.28 -5.91
CA LYS A 499 25.40 16.55 -6.22
C LYS A 499 24.54 17.34 -7.20
N ASN A 500 24.22 18.58 -6.84
CA ASN A 500 23.40 19.49 -7.65
C ASN A 500 22.05 18.80 -8.04
N ASN A 501 21.80 18.68 -9.32
CA ASN A 501 20.58 18.09 -9.88
C ASN A 501 20.63 16.57 -10.02
N TRP A 502 21.78 15.94 -9.78
CA TRP A 502 21.98 14.51 -9.91
C TRP A 502 21.94 13.80 -8.55
N SER A 503 21.26 12.69 -8.51
CA SER A 503 21.34 11.73 -7.42
C SER A 503 21.39 10.32 -8.01
N ALA A 504 22.28 9.48 -7.50
CA ALA A 504 22.43 8.10 -7.94
C ALA A 504 22.65 7.17 -6.74
N ARG A 505 22.23 5.93 -6.87
CA ARG A 505 22.47 4.85 -5.91
C ARG A 505 22.81 3.56 -6.65
N ALA A 506 23.79 2.84 -6.15
CA ALA A 506 24.12 1.48 -6.56
C ALA A 506 24.23 0.61 -5.32
N GLY A 507 23.54 -0.51 -5.29
CA GLY A 507 23.50 -1.44 -4.18
C GLY A 507 23.70 -2.89 -4.64
N LEU A 508 24.30 -3.69 -3.76
CA LEU A 508 24.43 -5.13 -3.95
C LEU A 508 24.19 -5.83 -2.61
N ARG A 509 23.33 -6.82 -2.60
CA ARG A 509 23.04 -7.68 -1.46
C ARG A 509 23.28 -9.13 -1.83
N TYR A 510 23.89 -9.87 -0.90
CA TYR A 510 24.04 -11.31 -0.97
C TYR A 510 23.23 -11.96 0.15
N GLU A 511 22.50 -13.01 -0.17
CA GLU A 511 21.74 -13.81 0.79
C GLU A 511 22.05 -15.29 0.64
N TYR A 512 22.37 -15.90 1.76
CA TYR A 512 22.47 -17.35 1.91
C TYR A 512 21.33 -17.84 2.78
N SER A 513 20.58 -18.84 2.30
CA SER A 513 19.45 -19.43 3.03
C SER A 513 19.58 -20.93 3.12
N ARG A 514 19.28 -21.45 4.31
CA ARG A 514 19.15 -22.89 4.58
C ARG A 514 17.74 -23.17 5.03
N LEU A 515 17.04 -24.03 4.27
CA LEU A 515 15.70 -24.52 4.55
C LEU A 515 15.80 -25.98 5.00
N ASN A 516 15.10 -26.32 6.10
CA ASN A 516 14.98 -27.69 6.59
C ASN A 516 13.49 -28.01 6.69
N ALA A 517 13.08 -29.14 6.14
CA ALA A 517 11.72 -29.66 6.23
C ALA A 517 11.74 -31.02 6.91
N GLU A 518 10.90 -31.17 7.92
CA GLU A 518 10.81 -32.37 8.75
C GLU A 518 9.36 -32.85 8.75
N PHE A 519 9.18 -34.16 8.54
CA PHE A 519 7.90 -34.84 8.52
C PHE A 519 7.86 -35.88 9.63
N PRO A 520 7.53 -35.49 10.89
CA PRO A 520 7.55 -36.41 12.04
C PRO A 520 6.53 -37.53 11.93
N ASP A 521 5.49 -37.37 11.13
CA ASP A 521 4.48 -38.36 10.81
C ASP A 521 4.94 -39.43 9.80
N GLY A 522 6.13 -39.26 9.21
CA GLY A 522 6.70 -40.20 8.25
C GLY A 522 6.08 -40.14 6.85
N MET A 523 5.23 -39.16 6.56
CA MET A 523 4.58 -39.03 5.23
C MET A 523 5.60 -38.85 4.11
N GLN A 524 6.72 -38.18 4.39
CA GLN A 524 7.84 -37.96 3.46
C GLN A 524 9.19 -38.02 4.19
N ASN A 525 10.27 -38.15 3.42
CA ASN A 525 11.62 -38.04 3.95
C ASN A 525 11.96 -36.58 4.30
N ASN A 526 12.58 -36.38 5.43
CA ASN A 526 13.15 -35.08 5.80
C ASN A 526 14.17 -34.62 4.75
N TYR A 527 14.16 -33.35 4.41
CA TYR A 527 15.12 -32.82 3.45
C TYR A 527 15.61 -31.44 3.86
N HIS A 528 16.73 -31.01 3.28
CA HIS A 528 17.26 -29.66 3.43
C HIS A 528 17.66 -29.10 2.06
N ARG A 529 17.60 -27.77 1.95
CA ARG A 529 18.02 -27.05 0.74
C ARG A 529 18.81 -25.80 1.11
N ASN A 530 19.88 -25.54 0.37
CA ASN A 530 20.66 -24.33 0.47
C ASN A 530 20.42 -23.48 -0.78
N LEU A 531 20.26 -22.17 -0.60
CA LEU A 531 20.05 -21.19 -1.67
C LEU A 531 21.04 -20.06 -1.51
N SER A 532 21.54 -19.54 -2.63
CA SER A 532 22.47 -18.40 -2.67
C SER A 532 22.01 -17.44 -3.74
N ASP A 533 21.70 -16.19 -3.34
CA ASP A 533 21.06 -15.21 -4.21
C ASP A 533 21.83 -13.88 -4.18
N TRP A 534 22.07 -13.31 -5.35
CA TRP A 534 22.63 -11.97 -5.55
C TRP A 534 21.54 -11.01 -6.00
N VAL A 535 21.46 -9.85 -5.35
CA VAL A 535 20.36 -8.89 -5.53
C VAL A 535 20.95 -7.50 -5.76
N PRO A 536 21.22 -7.15 -7.03
CA PRO A 536 21.64 -5.80 -7.41
C PRO A 536 20.46 -4.83 -7.46
N ASP A 537 20.72 -3.55 -7.13
CA ASP A 537 19.85 -2.42 -7.37
C ASP A 537 20.63 -1.21 -7.91
N LEU A 538 20.02 -0.46 -8.84
CA LEU A 538 20.58 0.74 -9.42
C LEU A 538 19.46 1.79 -9.58
N SER A 539 19.71 3.02 -9.18
CA SER A 539 18.81 4.13 -9.47
C SER A 539 19.57 5.42 -9.78
N ALA A 540 19.01 6.20 -10.69
CA ALA A 540 19.51 7.52 -11.03
C ALA A 540 18.35 8.49 -11.18
N ARG A 541 18.48 9.70 -10.63
CA ARG A 541 17.49 10.77 -10.71
C ARG A 541 18.18 12.05 -11.17
N TYR A 542 17.52 12.74 -12.10
CA TYR A 542 17.88 14.07 -12.54
C TYR A 542 16.74 15.05 -12.27
N LYS A 543 17.02 16.15 -11.57
CA LYS A 543 16.09 17.27 -11.38
C LYS A 543 16.34 18.30 -12.50
N PHE A 544 15.39 18.52 -13.39
CA PHE A 544 15.46 19.61 -14.35
C PHE A 544 15.36 20.97 -13.66
N ASN A 545 14.48 21.05 -12.66
CA ASN A 545 14.26 22.14 -11.72
C ASN A 545 13.48 21.62 -10.49
N ASP A 546 13.07 22.48 -9.58
CA ASP A 546 12.35 22.08 -8.37
C ASP A 546 10.98 21.44 -8.64
N ALA A 547 10.36 21.76 -9.78
CA ALA A 547 9.07 21.22 -10.18
C ALA A 547 9.17 19.93 -11.01
N HIS A 548 10.27 19.67 -11.70
CA HIS A 548 10.38 18.61 -12.71
C HIS A 548 11.55 17.68 -12.42
N SER A 549 11.30 16.39 -12.42
CA SER A 549 12.35 15.37 -12.27
C SER A 549 12.08 14.13 -13.11
N LEU A 550 13.17 13.47 -13.52
CA LEU A 550 13.17 12.16 -14.17
C LEU A 550 13.99 11.19 -13.33
N LYS A 551 13.47 9.99 -13.12
CA LYS A 551 14.13 8.92 -12.39
C LYS A 551 14.11 7.65 -13.21
N VAL A 552 15.23 6.95 -13.28
CA VAL A 552 15.34 5.59 -13.84
C VAL A 552 15.78 4.66 -12.74
N ASN A 553 15.17 3.49 -12.68
CA ASN A 553 15.41 2.48 -11.68
C ASN A 553 15.50 1.08 -12.26
N TYR A 554 16.45 0.29 -11.78
CA TYR A 554 16.51 -1.16 -11.91
C TYR A 554 16.60 -1.78 -10.53
N SER A 555 15.76 -2.75 -10.24
CA SER A 555 15.76 -3.50 -8.97
C SER A 555 15.53 -4.98 -9.22
N THR A 556 16.10 -5.80 -8.34
CA THR A 556 15.85 -7.24 -8.29
C THR A 556 15.25 -7.59 -6.94
N SER A 557 14.30 -8.52 -6.92
CA SER A 557 13.71 -9.05 -5.69
C SER A 557 13.62 -10.57 -5.72
N ILE A 558 13.73 -11.18 -4.54
CA ILE A 558 13.60 -12.63 -4.35
C ILE A 558 12.21 -12.93 -3.79
N ARG A 559 11.63 -14.07 -4.19
CA ARG A 559 10.44 -14.67 -3.58
C ARG A 559 10.74 -16.10 -3.19
N ARG A 560 10.55 -16.41 -1.91
CA ARG A 560 10.69 -17.74 -1.34
C ARG A 560 9.32 -18.35 -1.07
N PRO A 561 9.14 -19.67 -1.30
CA PRO A 561 7.88 -20.32 -0.95
C PRO A 561 7.72 -20.36 0.59
N GLY A 562 6.54 -20.00 1.08
CA GLY A 562 6.14 -20.18 2.47
C GLY A 562 5.56 -21.59 2.69
N ILE A 563 5.16 -21.87 3.95
CA ILE A 563 4.71 -23.21 4.38
C ILE A 563 3.54 -23.73 3.56
N ASN A 564 2.57 -22.87 3.17
CA ASN A 564 1.40 -23.29 2.38
C ASN A 564 1.73 -23.75 0.95
N TYR A 565 2.88 -23.29 0.41
CA TYR A 565 3.37 -23.75 -0.88
C TYR A 565 4.22 -25.02 -0.76
N LEU A 566 4.81 -25.25 0.41
CA LEU A 566 5.77 -26.35 0.66
C LEU A 566 5.10 -27.56 1.32
N ASN A 567 4.04 -27.36 2.11
CA ASN A 567 3.38 -28.43 2.87
C ASN A 567 2.73 -29.45 1.91
N PRO A 568 3.21 -30.70 1.85
CA PRO A 568 2.68 -31.73 0.96
C PRO A 568 1.41 -32.41 1.48
N ALA A 569 0.90 -32.01 2.65
CA ALA A 569 -0.36 -32.53 3.18
C ALA A 569 -1.48 -32.29 2.16
N VAL A 570 -2.25 -33.33 1.87
CA VAL A 570 -3.32 -33.30 0.88
C VAL A 570 -4.60 -32.76 1.54
N GLU A 571 -5.08 -31.65 1.05
CA GLU A 571 -6.43 -31.17 1.29
C GLU A 571 -7.34 -31.72 0.21
N GLU A 572 -8.31 -32.53 0.58
CA GLU A 572 -9.21 -33.20 -0.35
C GLU A 572 -10.66 -32.89 -0.04
N ASP A 573 -11.43 -32.58 -1.07
CA ASP A 573 -12.89 -32.53 -1.09
C ASP A 573 -13.42 -33.45 -2.20
N PRO A 574 -14.76 -33.68 -2.30
CA PRO A 574 -15.30 -34.63 -3.30
C PRO A 574 -14.93 -34.35 -4.77
N THR A 575 -14.47 -33.13 -5.07
CA THR A 575 -14.26 -32.65 -6.46
C THR A 575 -12.88 -32.04 -6.69
N SER A 576 -12.10 -31.87 -5.62
CA SER A 576 -10.77 -31.28 -5.72
C SER A 576 -9.78 -31.89 -4.75
N ARG A 577 -8.51 -31.83 -5.15
CA ARG A 577 -7.35 -32.25 -4.35
C ARG A 577 -6.25 -31.21 -4.46
N LYS A 578 -5.74 -30.73 -3.31
CA LYS A 578 -4.71 -29.71 -3.28
C LYS A 578 -3.58 -30.06 -2.33
N PHE A 579 -2.33 -29.84 -2.73
CA PHE A 579 -1.13 -30.06 -1.90
C PHE A 579 0.01 -29.12 -2.32
N GLY A 580 0.90 -28.83 -1.39
CA GLY A 580 2.12 -28.07 -1.65
C GLY A 580 3.21 -28.91 -2.31
N ASN A 581 4.28 -28.22 -2.74
CA ASN A 581 5.46 -28.85 -3.33
C ASN A 581 6.70 -28.47 -2.50
N PRO A 582 7.24 -29.38 -1.71
CA PRO A 582 8.41 -29.10 -0.88
C PRO A 582 9.70 -28.82 -1.66
N HIS A 583 9.75 -29.15 -2.95
CA HIS A 583 10.92 -28.95 -3.81
C HIS A 583 10.98 -27.57 -4.49
N LEU A 584 10.12 -26.65 -4.15
CA LEU A 584 10.13 -25.29 -4.69
C LEU A 584 11.41 -24.54 -4.31
N GLY A 585 11.94 -23.78 -5.26
CA GLY A 585 13.07 -22.85 -5.06
C GLY A 585 12.62 -21.39 -4.94
N SER A 586 13.58 -20.50 -4.66
CA SER A 586 13.37 -19.06 -4.78
C SER A 586 13.13 -18.67 -6.25
N SER A 587 12.40 -17.60 -6.46
CA SER A 587 12.23 -16.97 -7.77
C SER A 587 12.73 -15.54 -7.74
N LEU A 588 13.40 -15.10 -8.82
CA LEU A 588 13.91 -13.75 -8.99
C LEU A 588 12.98 -12.93 -9.88
N ASN A 589 12.63 -11.74 -9.42
CA ASN A 589 11.90 -10.75 -10.22
C ASN A 589 12.80 -9.56 -10.50
N HIS A 590 12.89 -9.16 -11.76
CA HIS A 590 13.62 -7.98 -12.21
C HIS A 590 12.62 -6.89 -12.62
N SER A 591 12.85 -5.66 -12.20
CA SER A 591 11.99 -4.52 -12.52
C SER A 591 12.82 -3.35 -13.05
N ILE A 592 12.42 -2.81 -14.18
CA ILE A 592 12.97 -1.57 -14.77
C ILE A 592 11.84 -0.58 -14.86
N SER A 593 12.04 0.63 -14.37
CA SER A 593 11.03 1.71 -14.46
C SER A 593 11.67 3.06 -14.72
N MET A 594 10.92 3.93 -15.40
CA MET A 594 11.27 5.32 -15.62
C MET A 594 10.13 6.20 -15.16
N THR A 595 10.36 7.11 -14.22
CA THR A 595 9.33 7.99 -13.68
C THR A 595 9.64 9.44 -14.02
N TYR A 596 8.77 10.07 -14.78
CA TYR A 596 8.72 11.51 -14.90
C TYR A 596 7.71 12.07 -13.91
N MET A 597 8.09 13.12 -13.18
CA MET A 597 7.23 13.77 -12.20
C MET A 597 7.29 15.28 -12.35
N LYS A 598 6.10 15.91 -12.29
CA LYS A 598 5.90 17.33 -12.13
C LYS A 598 5.16 17.60 -10.83
N VAL A 599 5.72 18.46 -9.98
CA VAL A 599 5.09 18.92 -8.73
C VAL A 599 4.82 20.40 -8.84
N GLY A 600 3.57 20.82 -8.63
CA GLY A 600 3.16 22.20 -8.67
C GLY A 600 1.94 22.47 -7.80
N SER A 601 1.70 23.72 -7.41
CA SER A 601 0.60 24.10 -6.53
C SER A 601 -0.79 23.81 -7.12
N LYS A 602 -0.97 23.96 -8.43
CA LYS A 602 -2.23 23.69 -9.12
C LYS A 602 -2.29 22.30 -9.73
N LEU A 603 -1.15 21.78 -10.19
CA LEU A 603 -1.10 20.50 -10.89
C LEU A 603 0.15 19.72 -10.51
N THR A 604 -0.06 18.57 -9.90
CA THR A 604 0.96 17.52 -9.69
C THR A 604 0.60 16.32 -10.54
N PHE A 605 1.54 15.82 -11.33
CA PHE A 605 1.33 14.57 -12.05
C PHE A 605 2.62 13.76 -12.16
N SER A 606 2.46 12.43 -12.31
CA SER A 606 3.56 11.53 -12.63
C SER A 606 3.14 10.52 -13.69
N LEU A 607 4.13 10.09 -14.49
CA LEU A 607 3.99 9.05 -15.49
C LEU A 607 5.14 8.06 -15.34
N THR A 608 4.81 6.77 -15.23
CA THR A 608 5.80 5.72 -14.95
C THR A 608 5.56 4.50 -15.86
N PRO A 609 6.21 4.42 -17.04
CA PRO A 609 6.37 3.16 -17.72
C PRO A 609 7.30 2.23 -16.94
N SER A 610 6.96 0.95 -16.90
CA SER A 610 7.75 -0.08 -16.21
C SER A 610 7.62 -1.43 -16.91
N ILE A 611 8.66 -2.25 -16.78
CA ILE A 611 8.65 -3.66 -17.16
C ILE A 611 9.17 -4.49 -15.99
N THR A 612 8.40 -5.50 -15.62
CA THR A 612 8.79 -6.50 -14.61
C THR A 612 8.83 -7.88 -15.26
N PHE A 613 9.88 -8.65 -14.99
CA PHE A 613 10.03 -9.97 -15.55
C PHE A 613 10.66 -10.98 -14.60
N SER A 614 10.26 -12.22 -14.73
CA SER A 614 10.81 -13.39 -14.03
C SER A 614 10.79 -14.60 -14.95
N ASN A 615 11.78 -15.48 -14.82
CA ASN A 615 11.89 -16.68 -15.65
C ASN A 615 11.50 -17.98 -14.92
N ASN A 616 11.42 -17.94 -13.59
CA ASN A 616 11.21 -19.08 -12.71
C ASN A 616 10.20 -18.80 -11.59
N ARG A 617 9.19 -18.00 -11.87
CA ARG A 617 8.18 -17.64 -10.86
C ARG A 617 7.41 -18.89 -10.42
N ILE A 618 7.15 -18.98 -9.12
CA ILE A 618 6.26 -20.01 -8.55
C ILE A 618 4.84 -19.75 -9.04
N THR A 619 4.19 -20.80 -9.54
CA THR A 619 2.79 -20.76 -10.00
C THR A 619 2.05 -22.01 -9.57
N GLY A 620 0.74 -21.92 -9.41
CA GLY A 620 -0.14 -23.07 -9.32
C GLY A 620 -0.06 -23.91 -10.61
N VAL A 621 -0.04 -25.22 -10.46
CA VAL A 621 -0.14 -26.22 -11.51
C VAL A 621 -1.41 -27.00 -11.27
N GLN A 622 -2.24 -27.10 -12.30
CA GLN A 622 -3.52 -27.80 -12.22
C GLN A 622 -3.56 -28.88 -13.29
N TYR A 623 -4.17 -30.02 -12.97
CA TYR A 623 -4.49 -31.09 -13.89
C TYR A 623 -5.72 -31.85 -13.39
N THR A 624 -6.33 -32.66 -14.23
CA THR A 624 -7.48 -33.49 -13.89
C THR A 624 -7.07 -34.95 -13.65
N ASP A 625 -7.66 -35.56 -12.64
CA ASP A 625 -7.60 -37.01 -12.36
C ASP A 625 -9.05 -37.53 -12.39
N GLY A 626 -9.52 -37.97 -13.57
CA GLY A 626 -10.94 -38.15 -13.83
C GLY A 626 -11.71 -36.82 -13.68
N ASP A 627 -12.69 -36.82 -12.80
CA ASP A 627 -13.53 -35.65 -12.48
C ASP A 627 -13.07 -34.90 -11.21
N VAL A 628 -11.82 -35.12 -10.80
CA VAL A 628 -11.20 -34.41 -9.67
C VAL A 628 -10.17 -33.44 -10.18
N LEU A 629 -10.28 -32.17 -9.79
CA LEU A 629 -9.28 -31.14 -10.10
C LEU A 629 -8.13 -31.19 -9.09
N VAL A 630 -6.93 -31.56 -9.56
CA VAL A 630 -5.72 -31.59 -8.74
C VAL A 630 -4.92 -30.30 -8.88
N SER A 631 -4.51 -29.72 -7.78
CA SER A 631 -3.74 -28.47 -7.74
C SER A 631 -2.48 -28.61 -6.89
N THR A 632 -1.33 -28.17 -7.43
CA THR A 632 -0.04 -28.09 -6.75
C THR A 632 0.76 -26.88 -7.23
N TYR A 633 2.05 -26.78 -6.96
CA TYR A 633 2.89 -25.65 -7.30
C TYR A 633 4.21 -26.05 -7.98
N ALA A 634 4.71 -25.20 -8.89
CA ALA A 634 6.01 -25.37 -9.56
C ALA A 634 6.70 -24.03 -9.88
N ASN A 635 8.03 -24.06 -10.02
CA ASN A 635 8.84 -22.93 -10.49
C ASN A 635 8.92 -22.92 -12.04
N THR A 636 7.82 -22.87 -12.75
CA THR A 636 7.78 -23.03 -14.22
C THR A 636 7.26 -21.79 -14.96
N LEU A 637 6.82 -20.76 -14.24
CA LEU A 637 6.21 -19.58 -14.86
C LEU A 637 7.27 -18.57 -15.31
N LYS A 638 7.30 -18.29 -16.62
CA LYS A 638 7.88 -17.06 -17.17
C LYS A 638 6.83 -15.97 -17.18
N SER A 639 7.12 -14.88 -16.51
CA SER A 639 6.24 -13.72 -16.47
C SER A 639 6.91 -12.50 -17.10
N ARG A 640 6.16 -11.75 -17.90
CA ARG A 640 6.51 -10.44 -18.44
C ARG A 640 5.34 -9.52 -18.19
N PHE A 641 5.58 -8.43 -17.49
CA PHE A 641 4.56 -7.43 -17.19
C PHE A 641 5.04 -6.07 -17.65
N PHE A 642 4.43 -5.52 -18.67
CA PHE A 642 4.59 -4.13 -19.09
C PHE A 642 3.47 -3.31 -18.47
N ASN A 643 3.79 -2.20 -17.82
CA ASN A 643 2.81 -1.33 -17.17
C ASN A 643 3.12 0.14 -17.40
N LEU A 644 2.10 0.94 -17.69
CA LEU A 644 2.11 2.39 -17.69
C LEU A 644 1.21 2.87 -16.56
N SER A 645 1.79 3.42 -15.49
CA SER A 645 1.04 4.03 -14.39
C SER A 645 1.10 5.54 -14.44
N GLY A 646 -0.01 6.19 -14.06
CA GLY A 646 -0.16 7.63 -14.04
C GLY A 646 -0.90 8.10 -12.80
N PHE A 647 -0.49 9.25 -12.28
CA PHE A 647 -1.17 9.99 -11.22
C PHE A 647 -1.30 11.43 -11.62
N MET A 648 -2.44 12.04 -11.32
CA MET A 648 -2.70 13.46 -11.50
C MET A 648 -3.54 13.97 -10.33
N GLN A 649 -3.09 15.07 -9.74
CA GLN A 649 -3.87 15.85 -8.79
C GLN A 649 -3.96 17.28 -9.30
N TRP A 650 -5.18 17.76 -9.50
CA TRP A 650 -5.47 19.06 -10.09
C TRP A 650 -6.36 19.87 -9.15
N ALA A 651 -5.85 20.98 -8.62
CA ALA A 651 -6.62 22.02 -7.95
C ALA A 651 -7.30 22.90 -9.02
N ILE A 652 -8.55 22.57 -9.38
CA ILE A 652 -9.34 23.30 -10.39
C ILE A 652 -9.62 24.72 -9.89
N GLY A 653 -9.85 24.86 -8.60
CA GLY A 653 -10.08 26.14 -7.91
C GLY A 653 -9.79 26.04 -6.43
N PRO A 654 -10.02 27.07 -5.64
CA PRO A 654 -9.75 27.06 -4.19
C PRO A 654 -10.62 26.07 -3.41
N THR A 655 -11.77 25.70 -3.96
CA THR A 655 -12.75 24.82 -3.30
C THR A 655 -12.93 23.49 -4.01
N THR A 656 -12.33 23.32 -5.21
CA THR A 656 -12.53 22.12 -6.05
C THR A 656 -11.20 21.49 -6.39
N SER A 657 -11.06 20.18 -6.13
CA SER A 657 -9.91 19.39 -6.56
C SER A 657 -10.34 18.10 -7.23
N PHE A 658 -9.55 17.66 -8.20
CA PHE A 658 -9.72 16.40 -8.92
C PHE A 658 -8.44 15.57 -8.80
N THR A 659 -8.60 14.30 -8.46
CA THR A 659 -7.50 13.32 -8.37
C THR A 659 -7.79 12.18 -9.32
N LEU A 660 -6.80 11.83 -10.14
CA LEU A 660 -6.82 10.66 -11.02
C LEU A 660 -5.59 9.82 -10.72
N ASN A 661 -5.78 8.53 -10.51
CA ASN A 661 -4.72 7.55 -10.33
C ASN A 661 -5.08 6.30 -11.15
N GLY A 662 -4.12 5.71 -11.84
CA GLY A 662 -4.43 4.52 -12.60
C GLY A 662 -3.22 3.92 -13.30
N SER A 663 -3.45 2.75 -13.87
CA SER A 663 -2.46 2.07 -14.67
C SER A 663 -3.11 1.22 -15.77
N VAL A 664 -2.38 1.06 -16.87
CA VAL A 664 -2.71 0.13 -17.95
C VAL A 664 -1.49 -0.76 -18.18
N GLY A 665 -1.67 -2.06 -18.12
CA GLY A 665 -0.57 -2.99 -18.26
C GLY A 665 -0.94 -4.25 -19.03
N ASN A 666 0.06 -4.87 -19.64
CA ASN A 666 -0.04 -6.15 -20.30
C ASN A 666 0.67 -7.21 -19.47
N TYR A 667 -0.08 -8.20 -19.02
CA TYR A 667 0.43 -9.38 -18.36
C TYR A 667 0.62 -10.48 -19.40
N ASN A 668 1.84 -11.00 -19.50
CA ASN A 668 2.17 -12.15 -20.35
C ASN A 668 2.79 -13.25 -19.48
N TYR A 669 2.06 -14.34 -19.33
CA TYR A 669 2.43 -15.53 -18.58
C TYR A 669 2.64 -16.69 -19.56
N GLU A 670 3.75 -17.39 -19.42
CA GLU A 670 4.13 -18.53 -20.25
C GLU A 670 4.78 -19.62 -19.38
N SER A 671 4.36 -20.86 -19.58
CA SER A 671 5.08 -22.04 -19.11
C SER A 671 5.32 -22.97 -20.30
N ARG A 672 6.60 -23.23 -20.60
CA ARG A 672 6.97 -24.17 -21.66
C ARG A 672 6.71 -25.61 -21.26
N ASP A 673 6.97 -25.93 -19.99
CA ASP A 673 6.79 -27.27 -19.45
C ASP A 673 5.32 -27.73 -19.49
N LEU A 674 4.39 -26.77 -19.33
CA LEU A 674 2.95 -27.00 -19.38
C LEU A 674 2.35 -26.68 -20.76
N ALA A 675 3.15 -26.19 -21.72
CA ALA A 675 2.72 -25.69 -23.03
C ALA A 675 1.57 -24.65 -22.96
N LEU A 676 1.56 -23.82 -21.92
CA LEU A 676 0.51 -22.85 -21.63
C LEU A 676 0.99 -21.41 -21.78
N LYS A 677 0.09 -20.57 -22.28
CA LYS A 677 0.31 -19.13 -22.37
C LYS A 677 -0.99 -18.37 -22.07
N ASN A 678 -0.89 -17.33 -21.25
CA ASN A 678 -1.99 -16.43 -20.96
C ASN A 678 -1.52 -14.97 -21.05
N ASN A 679 -2.17 -14.17 -21.90
CA ASN A 679 -1.83 -12.77 -22.13
C ASN A 679 -3.07 -11.91 -22.04
N ARG A 680 -3.00 -10.84 -21.19
CA ARG A 680 -4.12 -9.92 -21.03
C ARG A 680 -3.69 -8.51 -20.72
N TRP A 681 -4.45 -7.56 -21.27
CA TRP A 681 -4.41 -6.16 -20.86
C TRP A 681 -5.33 -5.96 -19.65
N VAL A 682 -4.81 -5.25 -18.65
CA VAL A 682 -5.53 -4.93 -17.42
C VAL A 682 -5.38 -3.43 -17.16
N ALA A 683 -6.48 -2.77 -16.88
CA ALA A 683 -6.50 -1.37 -16.47
C ALA A 683 -7.05 -1.25 -15.04
N PHE A 684 -6.40 -0.41 -14.24
CA PHE A 684 -6.87 0.03 -12.93
C PHE A 684 -7.11 1.52 -12.98
N TYR A 685 -8.18 1.99 -12.37
CA TYR A 685 -8.53 3.40 -12.33
C TYR A 685 -9.15 3.80 -11.01
N TYR A 686 -8.81 5.00 -10.58
CA TYR A 686 -9.38 5.72 -9.45
C TYR A 686 -9.51 7.18 -9.82
N ALA A 687 -10.72 7.75 -9.69
CA ALA A 687 -10.99 9.16 -9.89
C ALA A 687 -11.77 9.70 -8.70
N GLN A 688 -11.39 10.86 -8.18
CA GLN A 688 -12.07 11.54 -7.09
C GLN A 688 -12.24 13.02 -7.40
N LEU A 689 -13.47 13.49 -7.24
CA LEU A 689 -13.81 14.90 -7.18
C LEU A 689 -14.10 15.28 -5.74
N THR A 690 -13.41 16.30 -5.24
CA THR A 690 -13.65 16.89 -3.92
C THR A 690 -14.14 18.32 -4.11
N GLN A 691 -15.27 18.66 -3.47
CA GLN A 691 -15.88 19.96 -3.48
C GLN A 691 -16.11 20.46 -2.05
N GLN A 692 -15.53 21.60 -1.70
CA GLN A 692 -15.89 22.33 -0.48
C GLN A 692 -17.17 23.13 -0.76
N LEU A 693 -18.15 22.98 0.10
CA LEU A 693 -19.45 23.64 0.07
C LEU A 693 -19.55 24.67 1.21
N PRO A 694 -20.54 25.58 1.20
CA PRO A 694 -20.82 26.44 2.35
C PRO A 694 -21.00 25.65 3.66
N TRP A 695 -20.96 26.33 4.80
CA TRP A 695 -21.16 25.78 6.16
C TRP A 695 -20.14 24.71 6.58
N LYS A 696 -18.91 24.77 6.07
CA LYS A 696 -17.84 23.77 6.29
C LYS A 696 -18.23 22.35 5.84
N LEU A 697 -19.17 22.24 4.89
CA LEU A 697 -19.51 20.95 4.28
C LEU A 697 -18.48 20.61 3.20
N ARG A 698 -18.16 19.34 3.12
CA ARG A 698 -17.28 18.78 2.10
C ARG A 698 -17.95 17.58 1.44
N PHE A 699 -18.06 17.66 0.13
CA PHE A 699 -18.58 16.58 -0.71
C PHE A 699 -17.43 15.89 -1.44
N ASN A 700 -17.42 14.56 -1.46
CA ASN A 700 -16.53 13.77 -2.31
C ASN A 700 -17.35 12.81 -3.15
N ALA A 701 -16.98 12.70 -4.43
CA ALA A 701 -17.44 11.67 -5.35
C ALA A 701 -16.24 10.88 -5.84
N THR A 702 -16.28 9.56 -5.69
CA THR A 702 -15.19 8.66 -6.03
C THR A 702 -15.66 7.57 -6.98
N LEU A 703 -14.87 7.29 -8.00
CA LEU A 703 -15.03 6.17 -8.93
C LEU A 703 -13.75 5.35 -8.92
N SER A 704 -13.84 4.04 -8.74
CA SER A 704 -12.68 3.13 -8.78
C SER A 704 -13.04 1.79 -9.42
N GLY A 705 -12.03 1.09 -9.93
CA GLY A 705 -12.26 -0.23 -10.50
C GLY A 705 -11.10 -0.77 -11.31
N ARG A 706 -11.37 -1.92 -11.92
CA ARG A 706 -10.45 -2.58 -12.86
C ARG A 706 -11.19 -3.20 -14.03
N SER A 707 -10.53 -3.31 -15.19
CA SER A 707 -11.12 -3.85 -16.43
C SER A 707 -11.27 -5.37 -16.47
N GLY A 708 -10.93 -6.07 -15.44
CA GLY A 708 -10.75 -7.51 -15.41
C GLY A 708 -9.28 -7.84 -15.20
N GLY A 709 -8.95 -9.11 -14.99
CA GLY A 709 -7.61 -9.52 -14.66
C GLY A 709 -7.24 -10.92 -15.15
N ILE A 710 -5.96 -11.24 -15.04
CA ILE A 710 -5.40 -12.56 -15.30
C ILE A 710 -5.36 -13.36 -14.00
N VAL A 711 -5.68 -14.65 -14.08
CA VAL A 711 -5.59 -15.60 -12.96
C VAL A 711 -4.60 -16.70 -13.35
N GLY A 712 -3.35 -16.50 -12.95
CA GLY A 712 -2.28 -17.46 -13.27
C GLY A 712 -2.16 -17.77 -14.77
N LEU A 713 -1.78 -19.00 -15.09
CA LEU A 713 -1.69 -19.52 -16.46
C LEU A 713 -3.06 -19.87 -17.06
N TYR A 714 -4.05 -20.16 -16.23
CA TYR A 714 -5.25 -20.87 -16.63
C TYR A 714 -6.46 -19.97 -16.82
N GLY A 715 -6.49 -18.77 -16.24
CA GLY A 715 -7.76 -18.07 -16.17
C GLY A 715 -7.71 -16.56 -16.23
N HIS A 716 -8.90 -16.02 -16.16
CA HIS A 716 -9.15 -14.59 -16.08
C HIS A 716 -10.48 -14.32 -15.35
N HIS A 717 -10.64 -13.10 -14.86
CA HIS A 717 -11.89 -12.67 -14.26
C HIS A 717 -12.41 -11.38 -14.92
N THR A 718 -13.72 -11.13 -14.74
CA THR A 718 -14.39 -9.91 -15.20
C THR A 718 -13.92 -8.68 -14.42
N GLY A 719 -14.11 -7.50 -15.01
CA GLY A 719 -13.85 -6.23 -14.36
C GLY A 719 -14.83 -5.92 -13.23
N THR A 720 -14.46 -4.94 -12.42
CA THR A 720 -15.27 -4.40 -11.32
C THR A 720 -15.26 -2.89 -11.34
N MET A 721 -16.38 -2.27 -10.97
CA MET A 721 -16.53 -0.83 -10.86
C MET A 721 -17.26 -0.51 -9.55
N TYR A 722 -16.76 0.49 -8.85
CA TYR A 722 -17.29 0.97 -7.57
C TYR A 722 -17.34 2.48 -7.58
N TYR A 723 -18.38 3.03 -7.01
CA TYR A 723 -18.50 4.46 -6.80
C TYR A 723 -19.01 4.75 -5.38
N ASN A 724 -18.54 5.84 -4.83
CA ASN A 724 -18.80 6.24 -3.46
C ASN A 724 -19.06 7.75 -3.42
N PHE A 725 -20.04 8.15 -2.61
CA PHE A 725 -20.27 9.55 -2.27
C PHE A 725 -20.11 9.73 -0.78
N SER A 726 -19.53 10.85 -0.35
CA SER A 726 -19.47 11.21 1.06
C SER A 726 -19.78 12.67 1.29
N LEU A 727 -20.44 12.96 2.41
CA LEU A 727 -20.72 14.30 2.89
C LEU A 727 -20.19 14.41 4.33
N GLN A 728 -19.25 15.32 4.53
CA GLN A 728 -18.56 15.53 5.79
C GLN A 728 -18.81 16.93 6.33
N ARG A 729 -18.95 17.07 7.65
CA ARG A 729 -18.98 18.36 8.34
C ARG A 729 -18.18 18.29 9.63
N SER A 730 -17.39 19.35 9.88
CA SER A 730 -16.67 19.53 11.13
C SER A 730 -17.34 20.56 12.02
N PHE A 731 -17.34 20.28 13.33
CA PHE A 731 -17.96 21.04 14.39
C PHE A 731 -16.95 21.31 15.50
N LEU A 732 -17.32 22.15 16.45
CA LEU A 732 -16.56 22.60 17.60
C LEU A 732 -15.34 23.46 17.18
N LYS A 733 -14.70 24.06 18.22
CA LYS A 733 -13.48 24.83 18.04
C LYS A 733 -12.36 23.90 17.55
N GLU A 734 -11.54 24.37 16.59
CA GLU A 734 -10.45 23.59 15.98
C GLU A 734 -10.92 22.32 15.26
N ASP A 735 -12.19 22.29 14.81
CA ASP A 735 -12.77 21.14 14.10
C ASP A 735 -12.62 19.81 14.86
N ARG A 736 -12.81 19.83 16.20
CA ARG A 736 -12.58 18.67 17.08
C ARG A 736 -13.58 17.54 16.89
N LEU A 737 -14.80 17.84 16.46
CA LEU A 737 -15.82 16.84 16.16
C LEU A 737 -16.08 16.84 14.65
N THR A 738 -15.98 15.68 14.02
CA THR A 738 -16.29 15.52 12.59
C THR A 738 -17.31 14.41 12.42
N VAL A 739 -18.35 14.70 11.61
CA VAL A 739 -19.37 13.73 11.21
C VAL A 739 -19.27 13.52 9.71
N ASN A 740 -19.23 12.27 9.28
CA ASN A 740 -19.17 11.86 7.88
C ASN A 740 -20.29 10.85 7.60
N LEU A 741 -21.08 11.14 6.57
CA LEU A 741 -22.02 10.21 5.99
C LEU A 741 -21.47 9.76 4.62
N SER A 742 -21.29 8.47 4.43
CA SER A 742 -20.78 7.91 3.18
C SER A 742 -21.70 6.81 2.66
N THR A 743 -21.71 6.64 1.34
CA THR A 743 -22.47 5.60 0.66
C THR A 743 -21.67 5.00 -0.49
N ALA A 744 -21.65 3.67 -0.56
CA ALA A 744 -21.05 2.94 -1.67
C ALA A 744 -22.15 2.34 -2.55
N ASN A 745 -21.98 2.50 -3.88
CA ASN A 745 -22.79 1.85 -4.92
C ASN A 745 -24.31 2.07 -4.79
N LEU A 746 -24.68 3.28 -4.41
CA LEU A 746 -26.07 3.71 -4.11
C LEU A 746 -27.06 3.35 -5.23
N PHE A 747 -26.68 3.54 -6.50
CA PHE A 747 -27.56 3.39 -7.66
C PHE A 747 -27.52 1.99 -8.31
N ASN A 748 -26.76 1.05 -7.75
CA ASN A 748 -26.77 -0.31 -8.27
C ASN A 748 -28.14 -0.96 -8.06
N SER A 749 -28.66 -1.66 -9.06
CA SER A 749 -29.92 -2.42 -8.96
C SER A 749 -29.82 -3.54 -7.92
N SER A 750 -28.68 -4.23 -7.85
CA SER A 750 -28.40 -5.28 -6.86
C SER A 750 -27.59 -4.72 -5.68
N LYS A 751 -27.85 -5.23 -4.48
CA LYS A 751 -27.02 -5.00 -3.30
C LYS A 751 -25.71 -5.80 -3.31
N PHE A 752 -25.58 -6.73 -4.26
CA PHE A 752 -24.38 -7.54 -4.44
C PHE A 752 -23.59 -7.09 -5.67
N ASN A 753 -22.30 -7.24 -5.61
CA ASN A 753 -21.40 -7.17 -6.78
C ASN A 753 -21.10 -8.57 -7.28
N LYS A 754 -21.17 -8.75 -8.61
CA LYS A 754 -20.87 -10.01 -9.28
C LYS A 754 -19.50 -9.96 -9.94
N ILE A 755 -18.69 -10.98 -9.68
CA ILE A 755 -17.41 -11.23 -10.37
C ILE A 755 -17.51 -12.62 -10.97
N THR A 756 -17.11 -12.74 -12.24
CA THR A 756 -17.02 -14.04 -12.91
C THR A 756 -15.56 -14.36 -13.18
N MET A 757 -15.13 -15.52 -12.78
CA MET A 757 -13.83 -16.10 -13.08
C MET A 757 -14.00 -17.22 -14.11
N TYR A 758 -13.11 -17.25 -15.09
CA TYR A 758 -13.04 -18.28 -16.11
C TYR A 758 -11.70 -18.98 -16.01
N THR A 759 -11.71 -20.29 -16.01
CA THR A 759 -10.53 -21.15 -16.00
C THR A 759 -10.55 -22.07 -17.22
N THR A 760 -9.41 -22.23 -17.88
CA THR A 760 -9.26 -23.19 -19.00
C THR A 760 -7.90 -23.85 -18.87
N GLN A 761 -7.88 -25.17 -18.74
CA GLN A 761 -6.66 -25.93 -18.57
C GLN A 761 -6.86 -27.32 -19.21
N GLY A 762 -6.19 -27.58 -20.35
CA GLY A 762 -6.28 -28.83 -21.04
C GLY A 762 -7.74 -29.24 -21.33
N ASP A 763 -8.18 -30.27 -20.69
CA ASP A 763 -9.53 -30.84 -20.76
C ASP A 763 -10.50 -30.34 -19.68
N TYR A 764 -10.09 -29.32 -18.89
CA TYR A 764 -10.92 -28.69 -17.87
C TYR A 764 -11.28 -27.24 -18.22
N THR A 765 -12.56 -26.92 -18.11
CA THR A 765 -13.06 -25.54 -18.16
C THR A 765 -13.92 -25.23 -16.95
N GLY A 766 -13.70 -24.06 -16.34
CA GLY A 766 -14.44 -23.61 -15.16
C GLY A 766 -15.01 -22.20 -15.35
N ARG A 767 -16.19 -21.98 -14.82
CA ARG A 767 -16.82 -20.69 -14.71
C ARG A 767 -17.38 -20.51 -13.31
N ASP A 768 -16.71 -19.66 -12.50
CA ASP A 768 -17.13 -19.36 -11.13
C ASP A 768 -17.69 -17.95 -11.05
N ARG A 769 -18.88 -17.80 -10.48
CA ARG A 769 -19.56 -16.54 -10.26
C ARG A 769 -19.66 -16.29 -8.78
N TYR A 770 -19.12 -15.14 -8.35
CA TYR A 770 -19.11 -14.71 -6.96
C TYR A 770 -19.99 -13.48 -6.79
N TRP A 771 -20.87 -13.47 -5.80
CA TRP A 771 -21.64 -12.32 -5.39
C TRP A 771 -21.27 -11.96 -3.95
N GLN A 772 -20.87 -10.71 -3.76
CA GLN A 772 -20.51 -10.16 -2.45
C GLN A 772 -21.38 -8.94 -2.14
N PHE A 773 -21.79 -8.78 -0.88
CA PHE A 773 -22.52 -7.59 -0.44
C PHE A 773 -21.72 -6.32 -0.68
N LEU A 774 -22.37 -5.29 -1.23
CA LEU A 774 -21.67 -4.12 -1.72
C LEU A 774 -22.33 -2.78 -1.42
N ARG A 775 -23.67 -2.71 -1.32
CA ARG A 775 -24.38 -1.46 -1.07
C ARG A 775 -24.25 -1.09 0.39
N GLU A 776 -23.50 -0.02 0.70
CA GLU A 776 -23.22 0.40 2.05
C GLU A 776 -23.64 1.86 2.28
N PHE A 777 -24.25 2.13 3.43
CA PHE A 777 -24.44 3.45 4.02
C PHE A 777 -23.74 3.43 5.37
N ARG A 778 -22.84 4.37 5.60
CA ARG A 778 -22.05 4.43 6.84
C ARG A 778 -22.08 5.81 7.46
N LEU A 779 -22.37 5.87 8.74
CA LEU A 779 -22.20 7.04 9.58
C LEU A 779 -20.92 6.90 10.40
N THR A 780 -20.03 7.90 10.33
CA THR A 780 -18.80 7.95 11.12
C THR A 780 -18.76 9.23 11.93
N VAL A 781 -18.45 9.12 13.22
CA VAL A 781 -18.26 10.23 14.15
C VAL A 781 -16.84 10.16 14.71
N THR A 782 -16.07 11.21 14.53
CA THR A 782 -14.68 11.30 15.00
C THR A 782 -14.52 12.47 15.95
N PHE A 783 -13.98 12.21 17.14
CA PHE A 783 -13.67 13.22 18.14
C PHE A 783 -12.16 13.28 18.41
N ARG A 784 -11.59 14.47 18.37
CA ARG A 784 -10.19 14.76 18.64
C ARG A 784 -10.06 15.57 19.93
N PHE A 785 -9.20 15.15 20.84
CA PHE A 785 -8.94 15.80 22.12
C PHE A 785 -7.46 16.04 22.35
N GLY A 786 -7.16 16.96 23.28
CA GLY A 786 -5.81 17.33 23.67
C GLY A 786 -5.07 18.15 22.61
N SER A 787 -3.88 18.57 22.95
CA SER A 787 -2.93 19.21 22.06
C SER A 787 -1.53 18.77 22.44
N LEU A 788 -0.88 18.04 21.57
CA LEU A 788 0.50 17.62 21.73
C LEU A 788 1.20 17.78 20.37
N LYS A 789 2.37 18.41 20.36
CA LYS A 789 3.20 18.48 19.16
C LYS A 789 4.38 17.50 19.25
N ALA A 790 4.16 16.31 19.84
CA ALA A 790 5.18 15.29 20.05
C ALA A 790 4.86 14.00 19.29
N SER A 791 5.89 13.21 18.89
CA SER A 791 5.77 11.88 18.30
C SER A 791 6.87 10.96 18.72
N VAL A 792 6.54 9.68 18.66
CA VAL A 792 7.51 8.60 18.78
C VAL A 792 8.53 8.72 17.66
N LYS A 793 9.78 9.03 17.99
CA LYS A 793 10.89 9.01 17.05
C LYS A 793 11.32 7.60 16.73
N GLN A 794 11.97 7.46 15.60
CA GLN A 794 12.38 6.15 15.09
C GLN A 794 13.81 6.21 14.60
N THR A 795 14.48 5.07 14.71
CA THR A 795 15.80 4.87 14.15
C THR A 795 15.74 4.99 12.62
N SER A 796 16.82 5.47 12.02
CA SER A 796 16.92 5.66 10.57
C SER A 796 16.95 4.35 9.79
N LYS A 797 17.27 3.25 10.47
CA LYS A 797 17.30 1.89 9.94
C LYS A 797 16.66 0.93 10.95
N THR A 798 16.10 -0.16 10.44
CA THR A 798 15.31 -1.11 11.22
C THR A 798 15.19 -2.44 10.51
N ILE A 799 14.84 -3.48 11.27
CA ILE A 799 14.64 -4.84 10.76
C ILE A 799 13.37 -4.93 9.91
N GLU A 800 13.50 -5.62 8.80
CA GLU A 800 12.44 -5.94 7.85
C GLU A 800 12.59 -7.39 7.40
N ASN A 801 11.53 -8.20 7.53
CA ASN A 801 11.48 -9.58 7.03
C ASN A 801 10.22 -9.78 6.24
N ASN A 802 10.38 -9.92 4.94
CA ASN A 802 9.27 -9.89 4.00
C ASN A 802 9.40 -10.86 2.84
N ASP A 803 10.09 -11.93 3.07
CA ASP A 803 10.61 -12.85 2.08
C ASP A 803 9.69 -14.03 1.77
N LEU A 804 8.63 -14.24 2.54
CA LEU A 804 7.74 -15.38 2.39
C LEU A 804 6.48 -15.04 1.58
N ILE A 805 6.11 -15.92 0.65
CA ILE A 805 4.78 -15.97 0.03
C ILE A 805 4.09 -17.25 0.51
N GLY A 806 2.83 -17.12 1.00
CA GLY A 806 2.05 -18.25 1.51
C GLY A 806 2.52 -18.82 2.84
N GLY A 807 3.06 -17.99 3.75
CA GLY A 807 3.35 -18.38 5.13
C GLY A 807 2.16 -18.16 6.06
N SER A 808 2.11 -18.84 7.21
CA SER A 808 1.03 -18.73 8.21
C SER A 808 0.91 -17.32 8.82
N GLY A 809 1.95 -16.48 8.74
CA GLY A 809 1.93 -15.06 9.10
C GLY A 809 1.66 -14.10 7.92
N GLN A 810 1.59 -14.61 6.69
CA GLN A 810 1.32 -13.83 5.49
C GLN A 810 0.29 -14.59 4.67
N GLY A 811 -0.97 -14.18 4.78
CA GLY A 811 -2.03 -14.77 3.98
C GLY A 811 -1.65 -14.78 2.49
N GLY A 812 -1.35 -15.94 1.98
CA GLY A 812 -1.03 -16.14 0.58
C GLY A 812 -2.26 -15.89 -0.30
N LYS A 813 -2.06 -15.20 -1.41
CA LYS A 813 -2.90 -15.27 -2.59
C LYS A 813 -2.16 -16.03 -3.65
#